data_a147af8cd4af671a811e3aac5b63f5ca
#
_entry.id   a147af8cd4af671a811e3aac5b63f5ca
#
_cell.length_a   1.000
_cell.length_b   1.000
_cell.length_c   1.000
_cell.angle_alpha   90.00
_cell.angle_beta   90.00
_cell.angle_gamma   90.00
#
_symmetry.space_group_name_H-M   'P 1'
#
loop_
_entity.id
_entity.type
_entity.pdbx_description
1 polymer ?
#
loop_
_entity_poly.entity_id
_entity_poly.type
_entity_poly.pdbx_seq_one_letter_code
_entity_poly.pdbx_strand_id
1 'polypeptide(L)'
;MRFKLRAARAAFVSLTGSLVLALAAGAAHAQAVPNSGPSPAPAPSGIAPPMGGAAGGPIRPAAPAPAARQPISVAANPTALGDAEERPEWARTLERIATGVVAIQVDQTRAFDTDWNSSSQATGFVIDAKRGLILTNRHVVTAGPVTAQAVFLNREEVPLQPVYRDPVHDFGLYRYDPSKLRFIEPTEIPLAPEGAQVGVEIRVIGNDAGEQLSILAGTLARLDRDAPAYGVGRYNDFNTFYYQAASSTSGGSSGSPVIDVRGRAVALNAGGSNQAASSFYLPLDRVVRAVRLIQAGQPVPRGTLQTVFEFTPFDELRRLGLRAETEAEVRKALPKQVGMLVVDEVQPGSPAEQLLEVGDVLVRLNGKPVTEFLGLAEVLDSSVGQPVKLQIQRGGQVLEREIPVGDLHAITPDEYVEFGDAVVHALSYQQARHFNLPVRGVFVANPGYVFGSAGVPRGAVVVAYNGRPMNTLDDFEKVLDDLAHGDRATLRLLTIEDVRTPQVRALRIDRQWFPARRCKRDDAQGLWPCRELAAGPTPRTPEPASTTFANIGEPRADRLAPSLVMVNFDMPYSVSGITERSYRGTGVIVDAERGLVVVDRNTVPVPLGDVRLTFAGTIEVPGRVEYVHPLHNLAVVAYDPALIGTTPVRAARFSTKPLTPGEDVWAVGLRADQRITSLKSVVASVDPVGFPLSRTLAFRDSKLEVVRLVNGPAEYDGVLADARGEVRALWSSFAFESGREMQQQNLGVPAA
;
A
#
# COMPACT_ATOMS: atom_id res chain seq x y z
N MET A 1 35.22 8.95 5.19
CA MET A 1 35.77 7.58 5.12
C MET A 1 34.69 6.50 4.96
N ARG A 2 33.53 6.57 5.63
CA ARG A 2 32.37 5.66 5.41
C ARG A 2 31.77 5.76 4.00
N PHE A 3 31.73 6.94 3.39
CA PHE A 3 31.26 7.13 2.01
C PHE A 3 32.12 6.44 0.93
N LYS A 4 33.45 6.42 1.11
CA LYS A 4 34.35 5.68 0.19
C LYS A 4 34.28 4.16 0.39
N LEU A 5 33.94 3.66 1.57
CA LEU A 5 33.77 2.23 1.80
C LEU A 5 32.43 1.67 1.23
N ARG A 6 31.35 2.47 1.21
CA ARG A 6 30.08 2.02 0.55
C ARG A 6 30.25 1.93 -0.97
N ALA A 7 30.91 2.91 -1.60
CA ALA A 7 31.23 2.85 -3.02
C ALA A 7 32.19 1.71 -3.37
N ALA A 8 33.17 1.44 -2.52
CA ALA A 8 34.10 0.34 -2.72
C ALA A 8 33.47 -1.05 -2.51
N ARG A 9 32.51 -1.21 -1.60
CA ARG A 9 31.75 -2.46 -1.46
C ARG A 9 30.81 -2.74 -2.63
N ALA A 10 30.16 -1.72 -3.17
CA ALA A 10 29.32 -1.88 -4.37
C ALA A 10 30.17 -2.24 -5.61
N ALA A 11 31.36 -1.67 -5.75
CA ALA A 11 32.29 -2.00 -6.82
C ALA A 11 32.93 -3.40 -6.68
N PHE A 12 33.17 -3.87 -5.44
CA PHE A 12 33.78 -5.17 -5.19
C PHE A 12 32.81 -6.35 -5.41
N VAL A 13 31.50 -6.16 -5.12
CA VAL A 13 30.47 -7.17 -5.43
C VAL A 13 30.19 -7.26 -6.92
N SER A 14 30.39 -6.18 -7.68
CA SER A 14 30.26 -6.19 -9.15
C SER A 14 31.45 -6.86 -9.86
N LEU A 15 32.67 -6.83 -9.27
CA LEU A 15 33.85 -7.45 -9.91
C LEU A 15 34.00 -8.96 -9.65
N THR A 16 33.41 -9.49 -8.58
CA THR A 16 33.48 -10.95 -8.31
C THR A 16 32.40 -11.75 -9.04
N GLY A 17 31.33 -11.11 -9.54
CA GLY A 17 30.32 -11.74 -10.37
C GLY A 17 30.71 -11.96 -11.83
N SER A 18 31.73 -11.26 -12.33
CA SER A 18 32.14 -11.34 -13.77
C SER A 18 33.27 -12.31 -14.08
N LEU A 19 33.86 -12.96 -13.09
CA LEU A 19 35.00 -13.85 -13.32
C LEU A 19 34.66 -15.35 -13.27
N VAL A 20 33.39 -15.73 -13.07
CA VAL A 20 32.94 -17.14 -13.08
C VAL A 20 32.19 -17.52 -14.37
N LEU A 21 31.96 -16.57 -15.29
CA LEU A 21 31.21 -16.84 -16.55
C LEU A 21 32.06 -17.01 -17.80
N ALA A 22 33.36 -17.23 -17.69
CA ALA A 22 34.26 -17.31 -18.86
C ALA A 22 34.79 -18.73 -19.20
N LEU A 23 34.22 -19.81 -18.65
CA LEU A 23 34.72 -21.18 -18.92
C LEU A 23 33.63 -22.24 -19.14
N ALA A 24 32.53 -21.89 -19.82
CA ALA A 24 31.58 -22.91 -20.33
C ALA A 24 30.87 -22.37 -21.60
N ALA A 25 31.61 -22.22 -22.67
CA ALA A 25 31.03 -22.03 -23.99
C ALA A 25 31.20 -23.33 -24.79
N GLY A 26 30.12 -24.08 -24.92
CA GLY A 26 30.09 -25.26 -25.76
C GLY A 26 28.85 -26.11 -25.56
N ALA A 27 27.74 -25.73 -26.14
CA ALA A 27 26.69 -26.55 -26.76
C ALA A 27 25.38 -25.77 -26.81
N ALA A 28 25.01 -25.38 -28.00
CA ALA A 28 23.74 -24.71 -28.30
C ALA A 28 22.56 -25.65 -28.13
N HIS A 29 21.51 -25.19 -27.42
CA HIS A 29 20.12 -25.48 -27.78
C HIS A 29 19.25 -24.34 -27.23
N ALA A 30 18.55 -23.70 -28.16
CA ALA A 30 17.62 -22.62 -27.89
C ALA A 30 16.46 -23.13 -27.02
N GLN A 31 16.33 -22.58 -25.83
CA GLN A 31 15.09 -22.65 -25.04
C GLN A 31 14.54 -21.27 -24.83
N ALA A 32 13.25 -21.15 -25.14
CA ALA A 32 12.47 -19.92 -25.04
C ALA A 32 12.46 -19.35 -23.62
N VAL A 33 12.60 -18.03 -23.54
CA VAL A 33 12.45 -17.25 -22.31
C VAL A 33 10.97 -17.27 -21.92
N PRO A 34 10.59 -17.68 -20.69
CA PRO A 34 9.22 -17.53 -20.24
C PRO A 34 8.93 -16.06 -19.94
N ASN A 35 7.86 -15.58 -20.53
CA ASN A 35 7.31 -14.24 -20.37
C ASN A 35 6.83 -14.08 -18.91
N SER A 36 7.53 -13.32 -18.11
CA SER A 36 7.12 -12.98 -16.74
C SER A 36 5.91 -12.05 -16.80
N GLY A 37 4.73 -12.58 -16.50
CA GLY A 37 3.58 -11.78 -16.16
C GLY A 37 3.84 -10.95 -14.88
N PRO A 38 3.06 -9.90 -14.61
CA PRO A 38 3.27 -9.06 -13.46
C PRO A 38 3.19 -9.86 -12.16
N SER A 39 4.22 -9.76 -11.35
CA SER A 39 4.24 -10.36 -10.00
C SER A 39 3.07 -9.85 -9.18
N PRO A 40 2.36 -10.73 -8.46
CA PRO A 40 1.32 -10.30 -7.54
C PRO A 40 1.94 -9.45 -6.43
N ALA A 41 1.23 -8.40 -6.01
CA ALA A 41 1.59 -7.59 -4.87
C ALA A 41 1.79 -8.49 -3.63
N PRO A 42 2.78 -8.20 -2.76
CA PRO A 42 2.98 -8.99 -1.55
C PRO A 42 1.74 -8.91 -0.67
N ALA A 43 1.19 -10.06 -0.33
CA ALA A 43 0.12 -10.20 0.64
C ALA A 43 0.59 -9.67 2.00
N PRO A 44 -0.30 -9.08 2.82
CA PRO A 44 0.03 -8.68 4.17
C PRO A 44 0.51 -9.91 4.95
N SER A 45 1.59 -9.76 5.69
CA SER A 45 2.18 -10.80 6.52
C SER A 45 1.17 -11.31 7.55
N GLY A 46 0.49 -12.39 7.20
CA GLY A 46 -0.38 -13.14 8.09
C GLY A 46 0.46 -13.97 9.04
N ILE A 47 0.05 -13.99 10.27
CA ILE A 47 0.54 -14.80 11.38
C ILE A 47 0.56 -16.27 10.97
N ALA A 48 1.71 -16.93 11.06
CA ALA A 48 1.84 -18.35 10.86
C ALA A 48 1.21 -19.13 12.04
N PRO A 49 0.36 -20.14 11.78
CA PRO A 49 -0.08 -21.04 12.85
C PRO A 49 1.02 -22.08 13.17
N PRO A 50 1.08 -22.59 14.40
CA PRO A 50 2.08 -23.57 14.82
C PRO A 50 1.88 -24.93 14.12
N MET A 51 2.99 -25.52 13.74
CA MET A 51 3.03 -26.90 13.21
C MET A 51 2.73 -27.92 14.32
N GLY A 52 1.75 -28.75 14.12
CA GLY A 52 1.50 -29.92 14.92
C GLY A 52 0.91 -31.03 14.07
N GLY A 53 1.62 -32.17 14.00
CA GLY A 53 1.35 -33.25 13.11
C GLY A 53 0.34 -34.29 13.65
N ALA A 54 -0.10 -35.06 12.70
CA ALA A 54 -0.38 -36.48 12.69
C ALA A 54 -1.73 -37.03 13.19
N ALA A 55 -2.25 -37.88 12.34
CA ALA A 55 -2.98 -39.16 12.52
C ALA A 55 -4.48 -39.09 12.81
N GLY A 56 -5.19 -39.70 11.89
CA GLY A 56 -6.63 -39.97 11.91
C GLY A 56 -7.09 -40.89 13.04
N GLY A 57 -8.28 -40.59 13.53
CA GLY A 57 -9.08 -41.45 14.41
C GLY A 57 -10.56 -41.11 14.22
N PRO A 58 -11.48 -42.01 14.56
CA PRO A 58 -12.84 -42.06 14.08
C PRO A 58 -13.75 -40.96 14.65
N ILE A 59 -14.73 -40.57 13.85
CA ILE A 59 -15.78 -39.56 14.11
C ILE A 59 -16.55 -39.93 15.41
N ARG A 60 -16.50 -39.04 16.39
CA ARG A 60 -17.38 -39.03 17.57
C ARG A 60 -18.56 -38.08 17.34
N PRO A 61 -19.74 -38.38 17.88
CA PRO A 61 -20.92 -37.54 17.72
C PRO A 61 -20.76 -36.19 18.44
N ALA A 62 -21.43 -35.16 17.90
CA ALA A 62 -21.40 -33.79 18.37
C ALA A 62 -21.73 -33.65 19.86
N ALA A 63 -20.88 -32.92 20.55
CA ALA A 63 -21.15 -32.48 21.93
C ALA A 63 -22.22 -31.37 21.95
N PRO A 64 -23.03 -31.28 23.03
CA PRO A 64 -24.05 -30.27 23.17
C PRO A 64 -23.45 -28.87 23.24
N ALA A 65 -24.22 -27.86 22.77
CA ALA A 65 -23.83 -26.46 22.73
C ALA A 65 -23.32 -25.97 24.10
N PRO A 66 -22.27 -25.15 24.14
CA PRO A 66 -21.73 -24.62 25.38
C PRO A 66 -22.78 -23.71 26.05
N ALA A 67 -23.02 -23.95 27.32
CA ALA A 67 -23.83 -23.12 28.18
C ALA A 67 -23.34 -21.67 28.15
N ALA A 68 -24.28 -20.71 28.22
CA ALA A 68 -24.01 -19.28 28.27
C ALA A 68 -22.86 -18.98 29.23
N ARG A 69 -21.80 -18.36 28.74
CA ARG A 69 -20.68 -17.92 29.56
C ARG A 69 -21.22 -16.89 30.56
N GLN A 70 -21.08 -17.16 31.83
CA GLN A 70 -21.30 -16.17 32.87
C GLN A 70 -20.37 -15.00 32.66
N PRO A 71 -20.80 -13.75 32.90
CA PRO A 71 -19.92 -12.60 32.83
C PRO A 71 -18.72 -12.85 33.75
N ILE A 72 -17.53 -12.82 33.17
CA ILE A 72 -16.29 -12.87 33.95
C ILE A 72 -16.27 -11.58 34.78
N SER A 73 -16.41 -11.74 36.10
CA SER A 73 -16.13 -10.68 37.05
C SER A 73 -14.69 -10.21 36.79
N VAL A 74 -14.52 -8.97 36.32
CA VAL A 74 -13.23 -8.31 36.25
C VAL A 74 -12.85 -7.82 37.64
N ALA A 75 -12.80 -8.71 38.60
CA ALA A 75 -11.88 -8.56 39.70
C ALA A 75 -10.51 -8.89 39.05
N ALA A 76 -9.68 -7.89 38.86
CA ALA A 76 -8.28 -8.09 38.50
C ALA A 76 -7.77 -9.19 39.44
N ASN A 77 -7.44 -10.35 38.88
CA ASN A 77 -6.89 -11.42 39.68
C ASN A 77 -5.51 -10.92 40.17
N PRO A 78 -5.32 -10.60 41.45
CA PRO A 78 -4.06 -10.04 41.94
C PRO A 78 -2.85 -10.94 41.63
N THR A 79 -3.09 -12.23 41.40
CA THR A 79 -2.08 -13.20 41.00
C THR A 79 -1.61 -13.03 39.54
N ALA A 80 -2.34 -12.30 38.68
CA ALA A 80 -1.90 -12.00 37.32
C ALA A 80 -0.87 -10.85 37.27
N LEU A 81 -0.71 -10.09 38.34
CA LEU A 81 0.24 -8.98 38.42
C LEU A 81 1.65 -9.37 38.88
N GLY A 82 1.98 -10.65 38.92
CA GLY A 82 3.27 -11.24 39.28
C GLY A 82 4.08 -10.40 40.29
N ASP A 83 4.56 -10.97 41.37
CA ASP A 83 5.46 -10.34 42.36
C ASP A 83 4.96 -9.07 43.06
N ALA A 84 3.63 -8.90 43.22
CA ALA A 84 3.06 -7.82 43.98
C ALA A 84 3.56 -7.75 45.45
N GLU A 85 3.98 -8.87 45.98
CA GLU A 85 4.59 -8.95 47.32
C GLU A 85 6.04 -8.41 47.34
N GLU A 86 6.78 -8.59 46.23
CA GLU A 86 8.18 -8.09 46.13
C GLU A 86 8.27 -6.59 45.76
N ARG A 87 7.23 -6.03 45.05
CA ARG A 87 7.23 -4.64 44.61
C ARG A 87 5.84 -3.98 44.71
N PRO A 88 5.37 -3.73 45.92
CA PRO A 88 4.01 -3.22 46.16
C PRO A 88 3.75 -1.83 45.54
N GLU A 89 4.81 -1.05 45.24
CA GLU A 89 4.68 0.27 44.59
C GLU A 89 4.21 0.15 43.15
N TRP A 90 4.74 -0.81 42.39
CA TRP A 90 4.30 -1.04 41.01
C TRP A 90 2.87 -1.55 40.94
N ALA A 91 2.46 -2.48 41.81
CA ALA A 91 1.10 -3.00 41.83
C ALA A 91 0.07 -1.86 42.01
N ARG A 92 0.28 -1.00 43.01
CA ARG A 92 -0.60 0.17 43.28
C ARG A 92 -0.62 1.15 42.11
N THR A 93 0.53 1.42 41.48
CA THR A 93 0.63 2.32 40.35
C THR A 93 -0.14 1.78 39.16
N LEU A 94 0.05 0.51 38.81
CA LEU A 94 -0.60 -0.14 37.66
C LEU A 94 -2.11 -0.19 37.83
N GLU A 95 -2.61 -0.55 39.00
CA GLU A 95 -4.04 -0.56 39.30
C GLU A 95 -4.66 0.84 39.10
N ARG A 96 -3.98 1.89 39.56
CA ARG A 96 -4.46 3.28 39.45
C ARG A 96 -4.53 3.75 38.01
N ILE A 97 -3.49 3.50 37.17
CA ILE A 97 -3.41 4.09 35.83
C ILE A 97 -4.07 3.25 34.75
N ALA A 98 -4.41 1.99 35.01
CA ALA A 98 -5.00 1.08 34.03
C ALA A 98 -6.28 1.63 33.39
N THR A 99 -7.08 2.39 34.13
CA THR A 99 -8.31 3.04 33.61
C THR A 99 -8.03 4.14 32.60
N GLY A 100 -6.81 4.68 32.58
CA GLY A 100 -6.38 5.71 31.62
C GLY A 100 -5.78 5.16 30.33
N VAL A 101 -5.58 3.84 30.23
CA VAL A 101 -5.06 3.20 29.01
C VAL A 101 -6.23 2.62 28.22
N VAL A 102 -6.24 2.86 26.91
CA VAL A 102 -7.33 2.44 26.01
C VAL A 102 -6.78 1.64 24.83
N ALA A 103 -7.55 0.65 24.37
CA ALA A 103 -7.36 0.06 23.07
C ALA A 103 -7.97 0.97 22.00
N ILE A 104 -7.26 1.22 20.93
CA ILE A 104 -7.75 2.01 19.80
C ILE A 104 -7.96 1.07 18.62
N GLN A 105 -9.17 1.03 18.09
CA GLN A 105 -9.51 0.37 16.84
C GLN A 105 -9.56 1.42 15.75
N VAL A 106 -8.87 1.16 14.65
CA VAL A 106 -8.66 2.14 13.57
C VAL A 106 -9.01 1.50 12.24
N ASP A 107 -9.90 2.14 11.49
CA ASP A 107 -10.22 1.80 10.11
C ASP A 107 -9.78 2.94 9.20
N GLN A 108 -8.71 2.72 8.46
CA GLN A 108 -8.25 3.65 7.42
C GLN A 108 -9.09 3.45 6.17
N THR A 109 -9.97 4.38 5.89
CA THR A 109 -10.96 4.23 4.82
C THR A 109 -10.40 4.51 3.42
N ARG A 110 -9.24 5.16 3.34
CA ARG A 110 -8.50 5.44 2.09
C ARG A 110 -6.99 5.28 2.32
N ALA A 111 -6.31 4.76 1.31
CA ALA A 111 -4.85 4.83 1.27
C ALA A 111 -4.41 6.30 1.16
N PHE A 112 -3.40 6.70 1.92
CA PHE A 112 -2.90 8.06 1.92
C PHE A 112 -1.44 8.08 2.39
N ASP A 113 -0.58 8.79 1.68
CA ASP A 113 0.87 8.88 1.93
C ASP A 113 1.51 7.48 2.06
N THR A 114 2.09 7.16 3.20
CA THR A 114 2.70 5.86 3.46
C THR A 114 1.71 4.79 3.88
N ASP A 115 0.47 5.17 4.23
CA ASP A 115 -0.52 4.30 4.82
C ASP A 115 -1.42 3.63 3.78
N TRP A 116 -1.82 2.39 4.06
CA TRP A 116 -2.78 1.63 3.25
C TRP A 116 -4.18 1.71 3.86
N ASN A 117 -5.22 1.47 3.08
CA ASN A 117 -6.57 1.30 3.61
C ASN A 117 -6.69 -0.08 4.28
N SER A 118 -6.64 -0.08 5.59
CA SER A 118 -6.65 -1.28 6.42
C SER A 118 -7.25 -1.02 7.78
N SER A 119 -7.69 -2.08 8.44
CA SER A 119 -8.06 -2.05 9.84
C SER A 119 -6.89 -2.46 10.71
N SER A 120 -6.71 -1.79 11.84
CA SER A 120 -5.64 -2.07 12.79
C SER A 120 -6.08 -1.82 14.23
N GLN A 121 -5.29 -2.33 15.17
CA GLN A 121 -5.46 -2.08 16.60
C GLN A 121 -4.18 -1.48 17.17
N ALA A 122 -4.33 -0.59 18.12
CA ALA A 122 -3.25 0.11 18.78
C ALA A 122 -3.62 0.43 20.22
N THR A 123 -2.73 1.11 20.91
CA THR A 123 -2.93 1.61 22.26
C THR A 123 -2.91 3.14 22.26
N GLY A 124 -3.60 3.74 23.19
CA GLY A 124 -3.50 5.15 23.56
C GLY A 124 -3.70 5.32 25.05
N PHE A 125 -3.46 6.51 25.53
CA PHE A 125 -3.71 6.81 26.93
C PHE A 125 -4.21 8.23 27.15
N VAL A 126 -5.06 8.40 28.17
CA VAL A 126 -5.69 9.66 28.51
C VAL A 126 -4.68 10.60 29.16
N ILE A 127 -4.50 11.77 28.55
CA ILE A 127 -3.64 12.85 29.06
C ILE A 127 -4.42 14.06 29.59
N ASP A 128 -5.72 14.15 29.26
CA ASP A 128 -6.63 15.18 29.73
C ASP A 128 -8.05 14.60 29.68
N ALA A 129 -8.53 14.10 30.80
CA ALA A 129 -9.82 13.44 30.90
C ALA A 129 -10.99 14.45 30.74
N LYS A 130 -10.80 15.70 31.16
CA LYS A 130 -11.81 16.75 31.05
C LYS A 130 -12.06 17.15 29.59
N ARG A 131 -11.00 17.23 28.77
CA ARG A 131 -11.10 17.54 27.35
C ARG A 131 -11.23 16.29 26.46
N GLY A 132 -11.12 15.11 27.06
CA GLY A 132 -11.14 13.82 26.35
C GLY A 132 -9.94 13.61 25.45
N LEU A 133 -8.74 14.11 25.79
CA LEU A 133 -7.56 13.95 24.94
C LEU A 133 -6.83 12.64 25.23
N ILE A 134 -6.57 11.88 24.15
CA ILE A 134 -5.81 10.64 24.16
C ILE A 134 -4.56 10.86 23.31
N LEU A 135 -3.40 10.55 23.89
CA LEU A 135 -2.10 10.50 23.18
C LEU A 135 -1.87 9.09 22.63
N THR A 136 -1.38 9.03 21.39
CA THR A 136 -0.97 7.81 20.70
C THR A 136 0.08 8.13 19.64
N ASN A 137 0.45 7.16 18.81
CA ASN A 137 1.37 7.42 17.69
C ASN A 137 0.68 8.14 16.52
N ARG A 138 1.48 8.80 15.68
CA ARG A 138 1.02 9.41 14.44
C ARG A 138 0.45 8.36 13.47
N HIS A 139 1.11 7.22 13.33
CA HIS A 139 0.64 6.14 12.45
C HIS A 139 -0.68 5.50 12.93
N VAL A 140 -1.12 5.76 14.16
CA VAL A 140 -2.44 5.38 14.69
C VAL A 140 -3.49 6.44 14.37
N VAL A 141 -3.13 7.74 14.47
CA VAL A 141 -4.04 8.86 14.07
C VAL A 141 -4.15 8.96 12.56
N THR A 142 -3.17 8.47 11.83
CA THR A 142 -3.03 8.41 10.36
C THR A 142 -3.05 9.77 9.66
N ALA A 143 -2.43 9.83 8.48
CA ALA A 143 -2.41 11.05 7.68
C ALA A 143 -3.71 11.23 6.89
N GLY A 144 -4.34 10.13 6.49
CA GLY A 144 -5.54 10.07 5.65
C GLY A 144 -6.87 9.98 6.39
N PRO A 145 -7.96 9.73 5.67
CA PRO A 145 -9.29 9.54 6.25
C PRO A 145 -9.35 8.30 7.14
N VAL A 146 -9.84 8.48 8.36
CA VAL A 146 -9.88 7.44 9.39
C VAL A 146 -11.21 7.46 10.15
N THR A 147 -11.69 6.27 10.51
CA THR A 147 -12.70 6.07 11.55
C THR A 147 -12.02 5.33 12.68
N ALA A 148 -12.16 5.85 13.91
CA ALA A 148 -11.52 5.27 15.07
C ALA A 148 -12.45 5.26 16.28
N GLN A 149 -12.23 4.30 17.17
CA GLN A 149 -12.90 4.22 18.47
C GLN A 149 -11.93 3.78 19.56
N ALA A 150 -12.16 4.28 20.78
CA ALA A 150 -11.45 3.81 21.97
C ALA A 150 -12.30 2.81 22.73
N VAL A 151 -11.67 1.73 23.16
CA VAL A 151 -12.24 0.71 24.05
C VAL A 151 -11.54 0.84 25.39
N PHE A 152 -12.28 1.27 26.42
CA PHE A 152 -11.79 1.44 27.78
C PHE A 152 -11.68 0.10 28.52
N LEU A 153 -11.04 0.11 29.68
CA LEU A 153 -10.79 -1.11 30.48
C LEU A 153 -12.08 -1.88 30.83
N ASN A 154 -13.16 -1.17 31.11
CA ASN A 154 -14.50 -1.73 31.41
C ASN A 154 -15.30 -2.12 30.16
N ARG A 155 -14.69 -2.07 28.94
CA ARG A 155 -15.29 -2.36 27.65
C ARG A 155 -16.28 -1.30 27.12
N GLU A 156 -16.37 -0.13 27.74
CA GLU A 156 -17.08 0.98 27.11
C GLU A 156 -16.33 1.43 25.85
N GLU A 157 -17.09 1.64 24.78
CA GLU A 157 -16.60 2.05 23.47
C GLU A 157 -17.08 3.47 23.17
N VAL A 158 -16.15 4.33 22.75
CA VAL A 158 -16.47 5.69 22.34
C VAL A 158 -15.79 6.05 21.02
N PRO A 159 -16.46 6.77 20.11
CA PRO A 159 -15.85 7.26 18.88
C PRO A 159 -14.72 8.25 19.20
N LEU A 160 -13.68 8.20 18.37
CA LEU A 160 -12.55 9.10 18.43
C LEU A 160 -12.54 10.06 17.24
N GLN A 161 -12.24 11.32 17.52
CA GLN A 161 -12.00 12.36 16.54
C GLN A 161 -10.49 12.65 16.48
N PRO A 162 -9.82 12.59 15.29
CA PRO A 162 -8.45 13.05 15.14
C PRO A 162 -8.34 14.55 15.47
N VAL A 163 -7.38 14.93 16.29
CA VAL A 163 -7.13 16.32 16.69
C VAL A 163 -5.82 16.83 16.14
N TYR A 164 -4.78 16.00 16.21
CA TYR A 164 -3.44 16.37 15.81
C TYR A 164 -2.63 15.15 15.36
N ARG A 165 -1.83 15.33 14.36
CA ARG A 165 -0.78 14.41 13.92
C ARG A 165 0.47 15.20 13.60
N ASP A 166 1.60 14.82 14.18
CA ASP A 166 2.84 15.51 13.89
C ASP A 166 3.31 15.20 12.45
N PRO A 167 3.74 16.20 11.67
CA PRO A 167 4.15 15.98 10.29
C PRO A 167 5.46 15.21 10.12
N VAL A 168 6.26 15.06 11.21
CA VAL A 168 7.57 14.38 11.18
C VAL A 168 7.69 13.28 12.22
N HIS A 169 7.30 13.55 13.47
CA HIS A 169 7.52 12.62 14.58
C HIS A 169 6.29 11.75 14.84
N ASP A 170 6.53 10.51 15.28
CA ASP A 170 5.48 9.50 15.41
C ASP A 170 4.62 9.68 16.66
N PHE A 171 3.95 10.84 16.78
CA PHE A 171 2.91 11.07 17.78
C PHE A 171 1.70 11.80 17.23
N GLY A 172 0.55 11.57 17.83
CA GLY A 172 -0.70 12.22 17.48
C GLY A 172 -1.72 12.15 18.62
N LEU A 173 -2.79 12.90 18.47
CA LEU A 173 -3.85 13.01 19.48
C LEU A 173 -5.22 12.74 18.87
N TYR A 174 -5.98 11.95 19.61
CA TYR A 174 -7.42 11.82 19.44
C TYR A 174 -8.18 12.55 20.54
N ARG A 175 -9.46 12.84 20.26
CA ARG A 175 -10.42 13.33 21.24
C ARG A 175 -11.61 12.38 21.29
N TYR A 176 -12.05 12.02 22.49
CA TYR A 176 -13.35 11.41 22.74
C TYR A 176 -14.25 12.40 23.46
N ASP A 177 -15.56 12.15 23.44
CA ASP A 177 -16.55 12.89 24.23
C ASP A 177 -16.67 12.28 25.62
N PRO A 178 -16.18 12.93 26.69
CA PRO A 178 -16.23 12.37 28.05
C PRO A 178 -17.64 12.07 28.53
N SER A 179 -18.67 12.79 28.04
CA SER A 179 -20.07 12.59 28.44
C SER A 179 -20.64 11.23 27.96
N LYS A 180 -19.97 10.56 27.05
CA LYS A 180 -20.36 9.22 26.57
C LYS A 180 -19.88 8.08 27.45
N LEU A 181 -18.94 8.32 28.36
CA LEU A 181 -18.56 7.38 29.41
C LEU A 181 -19.53 7.39 30.55
N ARG A 182 -19.98 6.21 30.98
CA ARG A 182 -21.05 6.09 32.01
C ARG A 182 -20.60 5.39 33.29
N PHE A 183 -19.65 4.46 33.15
CA PHE A 183 -19.30 3.52 34.22
C PHE A 183 -17.78 3.48 34.51
N ILE A 184 -17.00 4.31 33.85
CA ILE A 184 -15.57 4.43 34.09
C ILE A 184 -15.15 5.90 34.17
N GLU A 185 -14.30 6.22 35.13
CA GLU A 185 -13.59 7.49 35.23
C GLU A 185 -12.14 7.26 34.82
N PRO A 186 -11.71 7.72 33.65
CA PRO A 186 -10.35 7.51 33.19
C PRO A 186 -9.35 8.31 34.01
N THR A 187 -8.30 7.68 34.46
CA THR A 187 -7.16 8.34 35.10
C THR A 187 -6.30 9.05 34.08
N GLU A 188 -5.97 10.32 34.32
CA GLU A 188 -4.98 11.03 33.52
C GLU A 188 -3.57 10.50 33.82
N ILE A 189 -2.80 10.23 32.75
CA ILE A 189 -1.39 9.84 32.84
C ILE A 189 -0.51 11.07 32.54
N PRO A 190 0.15 11.66 33.56
CA PRO A 190 0.94 12.85 33.37
C PRO A 190 2.17 12.60 32.49
N LEU A 191 2.51 13.54 31.61
CA LEU A 191 3.71 13.51 30.79
C LEU A 191 4.89 14.09 31.59
N ALA A 192 5.98 13.33 31.69
CA ALA A 192 7.17 13.69 32.48
C ALA A 192 8.46 13.31 31.74
N PRO A 193 8.80 13.98 30.60
CA PRO A 193 10.00 13.68 29.83
C PRO A 193 11.29 13.72 30.66
N GLU A 194 11.35 14.58 31.68
CA GLU A 194 12.49 14.69 32.61
C GLU A 194 12.75 13.41 33.43
N GLY A 195 11.77 12.51 33.51
CA GLY A 195 11.90 11.20 34.16
C GLY A 195 12.65 10.17 33.34
N ALA A 196 12.86 10.41 32.05
CA ALA A 196 13.59 9.51 31.18
C ALA A 196 15.12 9.61 31.45
N GLN A 197 15.67 8.62 32.13
CA GLN A 197 17.09 8.52 32.43
C GLN A 197 17.58 7.09 32.20
N VAL A 198 18.82 6.91 31.77
CA VAL A 198 19.44 5.58 31.65
C VAL A 198 19.41 4.87 33.00
N GLY A 199 19.01 3.62 33.01
CA GLY A 199 18.88 2.80 34.20
C GLY A 199 17.54 2.91 34.93
N VAL A 200 16.64 3.80 34.52
CA VAL A 200 15.29 3.89 35.09
C VAL A 200 14.47 2.66 34.73
N GLU A 201 13.88 2.05 35.74
CA GLU A 201 12.92 0.96 35.57
C GLU A 201 11.60 1.52 35.05
N ILE A 202 11.05 0.87 34.03
CA ILE A 202 9.83 1.29 33.33
C ILE A 202 8.84 0.13 33.18
N ARG A 203 7.59 0.49 32.92
CA ARG A 203 6.57 -0.42 32.39
C ARG A 203 5.95 0.15 31.13
N VAL A 204 5.76 -0.70 30.12
CA VAL A 204 4.97 -0.39 28.93
C VAL A 204 3.60 -1.02 29.15
N ILE A 205 2.55 -0.24 29.05
CA ILE A 205 1.19 -0.69 29.33
C ILE A 205 0.33 -0.50 28.09
N GLY A 206 -0.15 -1.59 27.54
CA GLY A 206 -0.92 -1.50 26.30
C GLY A 206 -1.61 -2.80 25.92
N ASN A 207 -2.11 -2.85 24.69
CA ASN A 207 -2.82 -3.99 24.14
C ASN A 207 -1.91 -4.80 23.21
N ASP A 208 -0.90 -5.41 23.78
CA ASP A 208 0.09 -6.21 23.06
C ASP A 208 -0.60 -7.33 22.29
N ALA A 209 -0.20 -7.58 21.03
CA ALA A 209 -0.84 -8.54 20.11
C ALA A 209 -2.34 -8.29 19.85
N GLY A 210 -2.89 -7.10 20.16
CA GLY A 210 -4.32 -6.81 20.05
C GLY A 210 -5.19 -7.53 21.08
N GLU A 211 -4.58 -8.12 22.11
CA GLU A 211 -5.26 -8.78 23.22
C GLU A 211 -5.68 -7.80 24.30
N GLN A 212 -5.92 -8.28 25.51
CA GLN A 212 -6.26 -7.44 26.64
C GLN A 212 -5.02 -6.69 27.16
N LEU A 213 -5.26 -5.75 28.07
CA LEU A 213 -4.22 -4.94 28.72
C LEU A 213 -3.06 -5.82 29.19
N SER A 214 -1.89 -5.58 28.64
CA SER A 214 -0.63 -6.23 28.96
C SER A 214 0.35 -5.24 29.60
N ILE A 215 1.25 -5.75 30.42
CA ILE A 215 2.27 -4.95 31.12
C ILE A 215 3.62 -5.58 30.89
N LEU A 216 4.49 -4.82 30.22
CA LEU A 216 5.84 -5.25 29.91
C LEU A 216 6.86 -4.50 30.77
N ALA A 217 7.68 -5.24 31.48
CA ALA A 217 8.77 -4.68 32.28
C ALA A 217 9.97 -4.35 31.40
N GLY A 218 10.70 -3.29 31.74
CA GLY A 218 11.92 -2.92 31.06
C GLY A 218 12.75 -1.92 31.85
N THR A 219 13.94 -1.61 31.34
CA THR A 219 14.82 -0.57 31.85
C THR A 219 15.31 0.26 30.67
N LEU A 220 15.27 1.58 30.79
CA LEU A 220 15.82 2.47 29.78
C LEU A 220 17.35 2.26 29.70
N ALA A 221 17.78 1.70 28.57
CA ALA A 221 19.16 1.35 28.35
C ALA A 221 19.96 2.46 27.65
N ARG A 222 19.27 3.27 26.81
CA ARG A 222 19.89 4.29 25.97
C ARG A 222 18.88 5.37 25.60
N LEU A 223 19.34 6.64 25.48
CA LEU A 223 18.49 7.80 25.15
C LEU A 223 18.90 8.52 23.85
N ASP A 224 19.96 8.08 23.22
CA ASP A 224 20.62 8.72 22.07
C ASP A 224 20.67 7.80 20.84
N ARG A 225 19.69 6.94 20.69
CA ARG A 225 19.59 6.08 19.53
C ARG A 225 19.02 6.85 18.32
N ASP A 226 19.51 6.52 17.13
CA ASP A 226 18.89 7.00 15.88
C ASP A 226 17.46 6.50 15.77
N ALA A 227 16.60 7.31 15.12
CA ALA A 227 15.23 6.92 14.85
C ALA A 227 15.18 5.59 14.06
N PRO A 228 14.18 4.73 14.32
CA PRO A 228 14.06 3.47 13.61
C PRO A 228 13.78 3.71 12.12
N ALA A 229 14.51 3.01 11.24
CA ALA A 229 14.27 3.04 9.81
C ALA A 229 13.33 1.90 9.42
N TYR A 230 12.12 2.22 9.02
CA TYR A 230 11.11 1.25 8.56
C TYR A 230 11.23 0.92 7.07
N GLY A 231 12.15 1.58 6.36
CA GLY A 231 12.48 1.33 4.97
C GLY A 231 11.93 2.37 4.00
N VAL A 232 12.30 2.17 2.74
CA VAL A 232 11.91 3.05 1.64
C VAL A 232 10.41 2.96 1.39
N GLY A 233 9.75 4.09 1.12
CA GLY A 233 8.31 4.18 0.93
C GLY A 233 7.48 4.04 2.21
N ARG A 234 8.15 3.92 3.37
CA ARG A 234 7.54 3.93 4.69
C ARG A 234 7.76 5.28 5.37
N TYR A 235 6.99 5.53 6.41
CA TYR A 235 7.22 6.70 7.24
C TYR A 235 8.46 6.47 8.11
N ASN A 236 9.42 7.41 8.06
CA ASN A 236 10.62 7.36 8.86
C ASN A 236 10.83 8.71 9.56
N ASP A 237 10.92 8.68 10.88
CA ASP A 237 11.27 9.85 11.66
C ASP A 237 12.71 10.29 11.39
N PHE A 238 12.96 11.58 11.51
CA PHE A 238 14.29 12.18 11.36
C PHE A 238 14.44 13.39 12.29
N ASN A 239 15.65 13.89 12.45
CA ASN A 239 15.97 15.01 13.35
C ASN A 239 15.47 14.77 14.78
N THR A 240 15.62 13.54 15.28
CA THR A 240 15.26 13.17 16.64
C THR A 240 16.06 11.96 17.11
N PHE A 241 16.31 11.86 18.41
CA PHE A 241 16.70 10.61 19.04
C PHE A 241 15.50 9.81 19.44
N TYR A 242 15.71 8.52 19.61
CA TYR A 242 14.79 7.58 20.24
C TYR A 242 15.42 6.97 21.49
N TYR A 243 14.59 6.60 22.45
CA TYR A 243 15.03 5.82 23.60
C TYR A 243 14.96 4.33 23.29
N GLN A 244 15.79 3.56 23.94
CA GLN A 244 15.83 2.10 23.78
C GLN A 244 15.74 1.42 25.14
N ALA A 245 14.94 0.35 25.20
CA ALA A 245 14.97 -0.59 26.32
C ALA A 245 15.16 -2.02 25.82
N ALA A 246 15.72 -2.85 26.67
CA ALA A 246 15.79 -4.30 26.47
C ALA A 246 14.43 -4.93 26.83
N SER A 247 13.45 -4.78 25.96
CA SER A 247 12.10 -5.34 26.05
C SER A 247 11.63 -5.71 24.65
N SER A 248 10.57 -6.50 24.55
CA SER A 248 9.99 -6.89 23.28
C SER A 248 8.51 -6.50 23.28
N THR A 249 8.15 -5.51 22.46
CA THR A 249 6.77 -5.14 22.21
C THR A 249 6.30 -5.73 20.88
N SER A 250 5.03 -6.07 20.75
CA SER A 250 4.44 -6.62 19.53
C SER A 250 3.42 -5.66 18.91
N GLY A 251 2.81 -6.06 17.79
CA GLY A 251 1.72 -5.30 17.15
C GLY A 251 0.56 -5.08 18.14
N GLY A 252 -0.03 -3.89 18.14
CA GLY A 252 -1.07 -3.47 19.10
C GLY A 252 -0.55 -2.62 20.24
N SER A 253 0.73 -2.73 20.61
CA SER A 253 1.34 -1.91 21.66
C SER A 253 1.77 -0.50 21.21
N SER A 254 1.68 -0.17 19.94
CA SER A 254 1.94 1.19 19.42
C SER A 254 1.08 2.22 20.16
N GLY A 255 1.68 3.32 20.63
CA GLY A 255 1.00 4.36 21.39
C GLY A 255 0.83 4.07 22.88
N SER A 256 1.39 2.97 23.40
CA SER A 256 1.41 2.68 24.83
C SER A 256 2.24 3.71 25.60
N PRO A 257 1.78 4.14 26.80
CA PRO A 257 2.61 4.92 27.70
C PRO A 257 3.77 4.05 28.22
N VAL A 258 4.97 4.62 28.19
CA VAL A 258 6.14 4.10 28.90
C VAL A 258 6.25 4.85 30.23
N ILE A 259 5.92 4.18 31.33
CA ILE A 259 5.77 4.84 32.62
C ILE A 259 6.91 4.54 33.61
N ASP A 260 7.14 5.49 34.50
CA ASP A 260 7.94 5.31 35.70
C ASP A 260 7.11 4.71 36.86
N VAL A 261 7.78 4.37 37.98
CA VAL A 261 7.11 3.81 39.16
C VAL A 261 6.06 4.71 39.79
N ARG A 262 6.08 6.02 39.47
CA ARG A 262 5.08 7.00 39.92
C ARG A 262 3.83 7.03 39.00
N GLY A 263 3.85 6.29 37.88
CA GLY A 263 2.77 6.25 36.90
C GLY A 263 2.76 7.45 35.95
N ARG A 264 3.89 8.13 35.78
CA ARG A 264 4.05 9.23 34.82
C ARG A 264 4.63 8.67 33.51
N ALA A 265 4.11 9.07 32.38
CA ALA A 265 4.68 8.71 31.09
C ALA A 265 6.02 9.46 30.87
N VAL A 266 7.09 8.72 30.69
CA VAL A 266 8.44 9.23 30.41
C VAL A 266 8.79 9.14 28.93
N ALA A 267 8.07 8.28 28.19
CA ALA A 267 8.20 8.14 26.73
C ALA A 267 6.92 7.54 26.13
N LEU A 268 6.83 7.56 24.79
CA LEU A 268 5.76 6.94 24.02
C LEU A 268 6.31 5.73 23.26
N ASN A 269 5.68 4.56 23.41
CA ASN A 269 6.10 3.38 22.65
C ASN A 269 5.77 3.55 21.17
N ALA A 270 6.79 3.44 20.30
CA ALA A 270 6.66 3.59 18.86
C ALA A 270 6.78 2.26 18.10
N GLY A 271 7.43 1.26 18.70
CA GLY A 271 7.61 -0.05 18.08
C GLY A 271 8.77 -0.84 18.66
N GLY A 272 9.12 -1.94 18.01
CA GLY A 272 10.20 -2.84 18.43
C GLY A 272 10.90 -3.51 17.25
N SER A 273 12.01 -4.18 17.52
CA SER A 273 12.71 -5.02 16.55
C SER A 273 12.45 -6.49 16.83
N ASN A 274 12.03 -7.22 15.80
CA ASN A 274 11.86 -8.68 15.89
C ASN A 274 13.20 -9.43 15.86
N GLN A 275 14.30 -8.76 15.49
CA GLN A 275 15.64 -9.37 15.40
C GLN A 275 16.44 -9.30 16.70
N ALA A 276 16.04 -8.42 17.62
CA ALA A 276 16.62 -8.30 18.94
C ALA A 276 15.53 -7.86 19.91
N ALA A 277 15.54 -8.34 21.14
CA ALA A 277 14.61 -7.89 22.19
C ALA A 277 14.87 -6.40 22.51
N SER A 278 14.36 -5.53 21.65
CA SER A 278 14.64 -4.08 21.69
C SER A 278 13.39 -3.31 21.28
N SER A 279 12.87 -2.50 22.19
CA SER A 279 11.77 -1.57 21.94
C SER A 279 12.28 -0.15 21.79
N PHE A 280 11.57 0.64 20.99
CA PHE A 280 11.90 2.01 20.63
C PHE A 280 10.83 2.95 21.15
N TYR A 281 11.25 3.99 21.83
CA TYR A 281 10.35 4.94 22.47
C TYR A 281 10.63 6.34 21.99
N LEU A 282 9.59 7.07 21.63
CA LEU A 282 9.67 8.46 21.24
C LEU A 282 9.79 9.34 22.50
N PRO A 283 10.74 10.29 22.58
CA PRO A 283 10.83 11.30 23.63
C PRO A 283 9.59 12.21 23.67
N LEU A 284 9.19 12.63 24.87
CA LEU A 284 7.95 13.40 25.07
C LEU A 284 8.13 14.92 25.04
N ASP A 285 9.34 15.47 24.91
CA ASP A 285 9.59 16.91 24.99
C ASP A 285 8.75 17.71 23.97
N ARG A 286 8.76 17.29 22.70
CA ARG A 286 7.94 17.90 21.63
C ARG A 286 6.45 17.64 21.85
N VAL A 287 6.09 16.47 22.36
CA VAL A 287 4.71 16.08 22.66
C VAL A 287 4.14 17.03 23.71
N VAL A 288 4.85 17.28 24.81
CA VAL A 288 4.44 18.20 25.89
C VAL A 288 4.19 19.59 25.33
N ARG A 289 5.08 20.11 24.45
CA ARG A 289 4.89 21.40 23.80
C ARG A 289 3.61 21.41 22.95
N ALA A 290 3.41 20.41 22.11
CA ALA A 290 2.23 20.29 21.26
C ALA A 290 0.93 20.21 22.09
N VAL A 291 0.91 19.37 23.13
CA VAL A 291 -0.25 19.21 24.02
C VAL A 291 -0.62 20.54 24.70
N ARG A 292 0.35 21.28 25.21
CA ARG A 292 0.10 22.60 25.83
C ARG A 292 -0.56 23.59 24.88
N LEU A 293 -0.07 23.66 23.64
CA LEU A 293 -0.64 24.52 22.61
C LEU A 293 -2.07 24.10 22.24
N ILE A 294 -2.32 22.81 22.07
CA ILE A 294 -3.65 22.26 21.77
C ILE A 294 -4.62 22.51 22.91
N GLN A 295 -4.20 22.33 24.17
CA GLN A 295 -5.01 22.64 25.34
C GLN A 295 -5.33 24.12 25.47
N ALA A 296 -4.45 24.99 24.98
CA ALA A 296 -4.64 26.44 24.90
C ALA A 296 -5.46 26.88 23.66
N GLY A 297 -5.87 25.96 22.79
CA GLY A 297 -6.54 26.26 21.52
C GLY A 297 -5.67 26.99 20.51
N GLN A 298 -4.35 26.81 20.60
CA GLN A 298 -3.36 27.42 19.72
C GLN A 298 -2.86 26.42 18.66
N PRO A 299 -2.49 26.88 17.45
CA PRO A 299 -1.85 26.03 16.46
C PRO A 299 -0.49 25.55 16.96
N VAL A 300 -0.09 24.37 16.52
CA VAL A 300 1.24 23.81 16.81
C VAL A 300 2.15 24.12 15.62
N PRO A 301 3.03 25.15 15.69
CA PRO A 301 3.93 25.46 14.59
C PRO A 301 5.01 24.39 14.48
N ARG A 302 5.35 24.02 13.22
CA ARG A 302 6.42 23.07 12.91
C ARG A 302 7.29 23.62 11.81
N GLY A 303 8.49 24.10 12.18
CA GLY A 303 9.43 24.70 11.28
C GLY A 303 10.35 23.68 10.59
N THR A 304 10.75 23.99 9.34
CA THR A 304 11.66 23.15 8.57
C THR A 304 12.60 23.92 7.68
N LEU A 305 13.82 23.45 7.54
CA LEU A 305 14.75 23.83 6.46
C LEU A 305 14.69 22.84 5.29
N GLN A 306 13.84 21.82 5.39
CA GLN A 306 13.82 20.64 4.49
C GLN A 306 15.20 19.98 4.39
N THR A 307 15.85 19.87 5.53
CA THR A 307 17.19 19.30 5.72
C THR A 307 17.13 18.25 6.81
N VAL A 308 17.77 17.11 6.59
CA VAL A 308 17.98 16.08 7.58
C VAL A 308 19.36 16.27 8.19
N PHE A 309 19.43 16.19 9.50
CA PHE A 309 20.67 16.22 10.25
C PHE A 309 20.92 14.89 10.93
N GLU A 310 22.19 14.51 11.02
CA GLU A 310 22.66 13.36 11.79
C GLU A 310 23.49 13.86 12.97
N PHE A 311 23.39 13.22 14.15
CA PHE A 311 24.28 13.50 15.27
C PHE A 311 25.57 12.74 15.09
N THR A 312 26.70 13.47 15.07
CA THR A 312 28.02 12.91 14.78
C THR A 312 28.99 13.20 15.93
N PRO A 313 29.73 12.18 16.45
CA PRO A 313 30.73 12.38 17.48
C PRO A 313 31.88 13.28 17.06
N PHE A 314 32.52 13.99 18.01
CA PHE A 314 33.57 14.94 17.71
C PHE A 314 34.75 14.36 16.92
N ASP A 315 35.12 13.09 17.14
CA ASP A 315 36.17 12.45 16.36
C ASP A 315 35.88 12.35 14.86
N GLU A 316 34.64 12.08 14.50
CA GLU A 316 34.23 12.06 13.12
C GLU A 316 34.06 13.46 12.57
N LEU A 317 33.57 14.42 13.37
CA LEU A 317 33.47 15.82 13.01
C LEU A 317 34.82 16.46 12.66
N ARG A 318 35.89 16.12 13.37
CA ARG A 318 37.26 16.57 13.02
C ARG A 318 37.66 16.12 11.62
N ARG A 319 37.24 14.91 11.21
CA ARG A 319 37.50 14.40 9.86
C ARG A 319 36.70 15.14 8.80
N LEU A 320 35.55 15.70 9.16
CA LEU A 320 34.73 16.57 8.32
C LEU A 320 35.24 18.03 8.31
N GLY A 321 36.21 18.34 9.16
CA GLY A 321 36.84 19.67 9.20
C GLY A 321 36.35 20.54 10.34
N LEU A 322 35.82 20.00 11.43
CA LEU A 322 35.51 20.76 12.64
C LEU A 322 36.85 21.31 13.22
N ARG A 323 36.89 22.60 13.45
CA ARG A 323 38.06 23.27 14.01
C ARG A 323 38.22 22.94 15.50
N ALA A 324 39.49 22.79 15.95
CA ALA A 324 39.79 22.49 17.33
C ALA A 324 39.28 23.59 18.29
N GLU A 325 39.35 24.87 17.88
CA GLU A 325 38.87 26.00 18.67
C GLU A 325 37.35 25.91 18.86
N THR A 326 36.59 25.56 17.80
CA THR A 326 35.13 25.40 17.84
C THR A 326 34.74 24.24 18.74
N GLU A 327 35.41 23.10 18.63
CA GLU A 327 35.19 21.96 19.52
C GLU A 327 35.46 22.34 21.00
N ALA A 328 36.57 23.02 21.28
CA ALA A 328 36.91 23.48 22.64
C ALA A 328 35.85 24.44 23.21
N GLU A 329 35.34 25.34 22.37
CA GLU A 329 34.29 26.28 22.76
C GLU A 329 32.97 25.52 23.08
N VAL A 330 32.55 24.59 22.22
CA VAL A 330 31.34 23.79 22.45
C VAL A 330 31.45 22.95 23.69
N ARG A 331 32.57 22.24 23.90
CA ARG A 331 32.81 21.45 25.11
C ARG A 331 32.83 22.29 26.40
N LYS A 332 33.32 23.53 26.32
CA LYS A 332 33.28 24.47 27.44
C LYS A 332 31.84 24.92 27.74
N ALA A 333 31.07 25.22 26.72
CA ALA A 333 29.68 25.68 26.85
C ALA A 333 28.74 24.54 27.28
N LEU A 334 28.97 23.33 26.75
CA LEU A 334 28.12 22.14 26.90
C LEU A 334 29.02 20.93 27.29
N PRO A 335 29.46 20.82 28.55
CA PRO A 335 30.49 19.84 28.97
C PRO A 335 30.08 18.36 28.81
N LYS A 336 28.79 18.08 28.73
CA LYS A 336 28.25 16.71 28.58
C LYS A 336 28.12 16.29 27.11
N GLN A 337 28.28 17.22 26.16
CA GLN A 337 28.12 16.92 24.73
C GLN A 337 29.34 16.18 24.19
N VAL A 338 29.07 15.15 23.41
CA VAL A 338 30.07 14.28 22.76
C VAL A 338 30.13 14.43 21.25
N GLY A 339 29.26 15.25 20.66
CA GLY A 339 29.14 15.47 19.21
C GLY A 339 28.26 16.67 18.87
N MET A 340 27.98 16.84 17.60
CA MET A 340 27.15 17.92 17.04
C MET A 340 26.33 17.41 15.85
N LEU A 341 25.46 18.26 15.34
CA LEU A 341 24.62 17.96 14.18
C LEU A 341 25.38 18.22 12.87
N VAL A 342 25.25 17.29 11.94
CA VAL A 342 25.80 17.36 10.58
C VAL A 342 24.67 17.24 9.58
N VAL A 343 24.74 17.97 8.48
CA VAL A 343 23.82 17.83 7.36
C VAL A 343 24.00 16.46 6.69
N ASP A 344 22.98 15.63 6.73
CA ASP A 344 22.92 14.31 6.10
C ASP A 344 22.20 14.34 4.75
N GLU A 345 21.11 15.13 4.65
CA GLU A 345 20.32 15.25 3.42
C GLU A 345 19.80 16.69 3.27
N VAL A 346 19.87 17.23 2.05
CA VAL A 346 19.22 18.50 1.67
C VAL A 346 18.22 18.19 0.57
N GLN A 347 16.95 18.50 0.81
CA GLN A 347 15.89 18.22 -0.14
C GLN A 347 16.02 19.06 -1.40
N PRO A 348 15.97 18.47 -2.61
CA PRO A 348 15.94 19.22 -3.86
C PRO A 348 14.77 20.22 -3.90
N GLY A 349 15.01 21.40 -4.42
CA GLY A 349 14.03 22.49 -4.50
C GLY A 349 13.71 23.17 -3.16
N SER A 350 14.40 22.82 -2.08
CA SER A 350 14.23 23.43 -0.76
C SER A 350 14.94 24.79 -0.66
N PRO A 351 14.56 25.65 0.29
CA PRO A 351 15.31 26.87 0.58
C PRO A 351 16.78 26.66 0.95
N ALA A 352 17.13 25.47 1.42
CA ALA A 352 18.48 25.10 1.84
C ALA A 352 19.36 24.56 0.69
N GLU A 353 18.81 24.19 -0.47
CA GLU A 353 19.49 23.43 -1.54
C GLU A 353 20.83 24.01 -2.01
N GLN A 354 20.92 25.34 -2.13
CA GLN A 354 22.16 25.99 -2.58
C GLN A 354 23.00 26.57 -1.43
N LEU A 355 22.54 26.41 -0.21
CA LEU A 355 23.15 27.04 0.97
C LEU A 355 23.82 26.03 1.90
N LEU A 356 23.30 24.80 1.95
CA LEU A 356 23.83 23.70 2.75
C LEU A 356 24.28 22.57 1.82
N GLU A 357 25.28 21.82 2.30
CA GLU A 357 25.78 20.61 1.65
C GLU A 357 25.89 19.47 2.68
N VAL A 358 25.77 18.24 2.19
CA VAL A 358 26.01 17.05 3.02
C VAL A 358 27.42 17.08 3.61
N GLY A 359 27.53 16.92 4.92
CA GLY A 359 28.76 17.01 5.68
C GLY A 359 29.02 18.40 6.31
N ASP A 360 28.14 19.39 6.11
CA ASP A 360 28.21 20.66 6.85
C ASP A 360 27.96 20.44 8.34
N VAL A 361 28.87 20.89 9.19
CA VAL A 361 28.72 20.83 10.64
C VAL A 361 27.95 22.06 11.12
N LEU A 362 26.78 21.88 11.73
CA LEU A 362 26.01 22.96 12.33
C LEU A 362 26.65 23.40 13.66
N VAL A 363 27.14 24.62 13.72
CA VAL A 363 27.83 25.16 14.91
C VAL A 363 26.90 26.03 15.74
N ARG A 364 26.22 26.98 15.09
CA ARG A 364 25.33 27.94 15.75
C ARG A 364 24.06 28.18 14.96
N LEU A 365 22.99 28.45 15.68
CA LEU A 365 21.71 28.89 15.14
C LEU A 365 21.29 30.17 15.87
N ASN A 366 21.08 31.25 15.10
CA ASN A 366 20.83 32.60 15.64
C ASN A 366 21.88 33.02 16.71
N GLY A 367 23.16 32.69 16.48
CA GLY A 367 24.27 33.04 17.34
C GLY A 367 24.47 32.11 18.56
N LYS A 368 23.56 31.18 18.85
CA LYS A 368 23.67 30.23 19.97
C LYS A 368 24.18 28.88 19.49
N PRO A 369 25.09 28.21 20.21
CA PRO A 369 25.48 26.85 19.91
C PRO A 369 24.26 25.91 19.88
N VAL A 370 24.19 25.07 18.84
CA VAL A 370 23.15 24.02 18.71
C VAL A 370 23.85 22.70 18.43
N THR A 371 23.66 21.74 19.32
CA THR A 371 24.31 20.43 19.26
C THR A 371 23.31 19.27 19.26
N GLU A 372 22.02 19.57 19.48
CA GLU A 372 20.95 18.58 19.66
C GLU A 372 19.73 18.91 18.82
N PHE A 373 18.98 17.88 18.44
CA PHE A 373 17.76 18.01 17.64
C PHE A 373 16.66 18.82 18.34
N LEU A 374 16.54 18.72 19.67
CA LEU A 374 15.51 19.45 20.40
C LEU A 374 15.73 20.96 20.30
N GLY A 375 16.96 21.43 20.55
CA GLY A 375 17.31 22.83 20.42
C GLY A 375 17.16 23.37 19.00
N LEU A 376 17.49 22.55 17.98
CA LEU A 376 17.25 22.89 16.59
C LEU A 376 15.74 23.06 16.34
N ALA A 377 14.92 22.08 16.73
CA ALA A 377 13.48 22.11 16.53
C ALA A 377 12.80 23.29 17.22
N GLU A 378 13.19 23.64 18.45
CA GLU A 378 12.62 24.77 19.20
C GLU A 378 12.80 26.11 18.46
N VAL A 379 14.01 26.33 17.90
CA VAL A 379 14.28 27.53 17.11
C VAL A 379 13.50 27.51 15.81
N LEU A 380 13.49 26.42 15.05
CA LEU A 380 12.77 26.32 13.79
C LEU A 380 11.24 26.48 13.99
N ASP A 381 10.65 25.78 14.96
CA ASP A 381 9.23 25.88 15.26
C ASP A 381 8.80 27.29 15.70
N SER A 382 9.73 28.04 16.33
CA SER A 382 9.46 29.43 16.75
C SER A 382 9.74 30.45 15.65
N SER A 383 10.31 30.04 14.52
CA SER A 383 10.74 30.90 13.42
C SER A 383 10.02 30.64 12.10
N VAL A 384 8.89 29.91 12.11
CA VAL A 384 8.12 29.62 10.88
C VAL A 384 7.79 30.93 10.14
N GLY A 385 8.12 31.00 8.86
CA GLY A 385 7.94 32.19 8.02
C GLY A 385 9.00 33.29 8.22
N GLN A 386 10.00 33.05 9.07
CA GLN A 386 11.11 33.97 9.32
C GLN A 386 12.44 33.31 8.93
N PRO A 387 13.46 34.07 8.53
CA PRO A 387 14.78 33.52 8.30
C PRO A 387 15.50 33.21 9.62
N VAL A 388 16.34 32.18 9.60
CA VAL A 388 17.30 31.87 10.67
C VAL A 388 18.72 31.96 10.16
N LYS A 389 19.63 32.41 11.04
CA LYS A 389 21.07 32.51 10.74
C LYS A 389 21.78 31.27 11.24
N LEU A 390 22.34 30.50 10.30
CA LEU A 390 23.17 29.33 10.59
C LEU A 390 24.63 29.69 10.44
N GLN A 391 25.45 29.32 11.42
CA GLN A 391 26.89 29.23 11.27
C GLN A 391 27.26 27.77 11.14
N ILE A 392 27.87 27.41 10.01
CA ILE A 392 28.30 26.06 9.69
C ILE A 392 29.81 25.99 9.48
N GLN A 393 30.37 24.80 9.59
CA GLN A 393 31.76 24.54 9.18
C GLN A 393 31.75 23.50 8.04
N ARG A 394 32.37 23.86 6.91
CA ARG A 394 32.55 23.04 5.72
C ARG A 394 34.03 22.92 5.40
N GLY A 395 34.61 21.74 5.53
CA GLY A 395 36.04 21.52 5.26
C GLY A 395 36.97 22.48 6.01
N GLY A 396 36.66 22.84 7.25
CA GLY A 396 37.42 23.77 8.05
C GLY A 396 37.13 25.27 7.84
N GLN A 397 36.26 25.61 6.90
CA GLN A 397 35.82 27.00 6.66
C GLN A 397 34.57 27.31 7.48
N VAL A 398 34.54 28.45 8.13
CA VAL A 398 33.34 28.98 8.79
C VAL A 398 32.50 29.73 7.78
N LEU A 399 31.26 29.33 7.63
CA LEU A 399 30.31 29.94 6.71
C LEU A 399 29.05 30.36 7.48
N GLU A 400 28.54 31.53 7.12
CA GLU A 400 27.25 32.01 7.59
C GLU A 400 26.20 31.88 6.47
N ARG A 401 25.04 31.39 6.85
CA ARG A 401 23.89 31.21 5.94
C ARG A 401 22.64 31.77 6.60
N GLU A 402 21.83 32.43 5.81
CA GLU A 402 20.50 32.87 6.23
C GLU A 402 19.47 32.12 5.39
N ILE A 403 18.62 31.32 6.06
CA ILE A 403 17.69 30.42 5.39
C ILE A 403 16.28 30.67 5.94
N PRO A 404 15.27 30.90 5.06
CA PRO A 404 13.89 31.03 5.51
C PRO A 404 13.38 29.69 6.04
N VAL A 405 12.71 29.73 7.19
CA VAL A 405 12.09 28.54 7.80
C VAL A 405 10.71 28.32 7.18
N GLY A 406 10.54 27.20 6.52
CA GLY A 406 9.27 26.77 5.98
C GLY A 406 8.33 26.18 7.05
N ASP A 407 7.06 26.04 6.71
CA ASP A 407 6.05 25.36 7.53
C ASP A 407 5.89 23.92 7.06
N LEU A 408 6.16 22.95 7.94
CA LEU A 408 5.96 21.52 7.66
C LEU A 408 4.49 21.19 7.38
N HIS A 409 3.54 21.88 8.02
CA HIS A 409 2.12 21.65 7.74
C HIS A 409 1.73 22.06 6.33
N ALA A 410 2.33 23.14 5.80
CA ALA A 410 2.06 23.60 4.44
C ALA A 410 2.55 22.64 3.34
N ILE A 411 3.53 21.79 3.63
CA ILE A 411 4.06 20.77 2.72
C ILE A 411 3.61 19.35 3.07
N THR A 412 2.70 19.21 4.03
CA THR A 412 2.05 17.94 4.38
C THR A 412 0.70 17.86 3.67
N PRO A 413 0.44 16.85 2.85
CA PRO A 413 -0.83 16.72 2.14
C PRO A 413 -2.03 16.68 3.08
N ASP A 414 -3.03 17.50 2.78
CA ASP A 414 -4.32 17.56 3.48
C ASP A 414 -5.51 17.41 2.54
N GLU A 415 -5.24 17.12 1.26
CA GLU A 415 -6.23 16.93 0.22
C GLU A 415 -5.90 15.71 -0.63
N TYR A 416 -6.95 15.08 -1.19
CA TYR A 416 -6.79 14.03 -2.20
C TYR A 416 -7.88 14.13 -3.27
N VAL A 417 -7.61 13.56 -4.43
CA VAL A 417 -8.55 13.36 -5.50
C VAL A 417 -8.83 11.87 -5.65
N GLU A 418 -10.11 11.51 -5.69
CA GLU A 418 -10.59 10.21 -6.14
C GLU A 418 -11.03 10.30 -7.59
N PHE A 419 -10.52 9.41 -8.43
CA PHE A 419 -10.90 9.28 -9.83
C PHE A 419 -10.72 7.84 -10.31
N GLY A 420 -11.77 7.21 -10.85
CA GLY A 420 -11.68 5.82 -11.30
C GLY A 420 -11.20 4.85 -10.23
N ASP A 421 -11.66 4.99 -8.99
CA ASP A 421 -11.21 4.29 -7.78
C ASP A 421 -9.76 4.59 -7.36
N ALA A 422 -9.02 5.37 -8.13
CA ALA A 422 -7.69 5.80 -7.70
C ALA A 422 -7.78 6.89 -6.64
N VAL A 423 -6.81 6.88 -5.71
CA VAL A 423 -6.59 7.95 -4.73
C VAL A 423 -5.24 8.55 -5.00
N VAL A 424 -5.23 9.85 -5.32
CA VAL A 424 -4.00 10.62 -5.55
C VAL A 424 -3.98 11.86 -4.67
N HIS A 425 -2.79 12.27 -4.23
CA HIS A 425 -2.58 13.49 -3.46
C HIS A 425 -1.25 14.16 -3.83
N ALA A 426 -0.98 15.36 -3.33
CA ALA A 426 0.30 16.01 -3.51
C ALA A 426 1.43 15.16 -2.93
N LEU A 427 2.60 15.16 -3.58
CA LEU A 427 3.76 14.43 -3.08
C LEU A 427 4.15 14.95 -1.69
N SER A 428 4.10 14.09 -0.67
CA SER A 428 4.48 14.46 0.70
C SER A 428 5.98 14.66 0.84
N TYR A 429 6.40 15.41 1.87
CA TYR A 429 7.82 15.56 2.18
C TYR A 429 8.49 14.21 2.49
N GLN A 430 7.81 13.30 3.19
CA GLN A 430 8.32 11.94 3.45
C GLN A 430 8.61 11.18 2.15
N GLN A 431 7.67 11.18 1.20
CA GLN A 431 7.86 10.50 -0.08
C GLN A 431 8.89 11.22 -0.96
N ALA A 432 8.85 12.56 -1.00
CA ALA A 432 9.80 13.35 -1.78
C ALA A 432 11.26 13.04 -1.41
N ARG A 433 11.54 12.83 -0.12
CA ARG A 433 12.87 12.41 0.38
C ARG A 433 13.28 11.04 -0.18
N HIS A 434 12.38 10.06 -0.15
CA HIS A 434 12.67 8.72 -0.69
C HIS A 434 12.96 8.74 -2.19
N PHE A 435 12.29 9.61 -2.93
CA PHE A 435 12.51 9.78 -4.36
C PHE A 435 13.65 10.74 -4.69
N ASN A 436 14.19 11.45 -3.71
CA ASN A 436 15.12 12.57 -3.91
C ASN A 436 14.59 13.58 -4.95
N LEU A 437 13.34 13.97 -4.81
CA LEU A 437 12.62 14.92 -5.67
C LEU A 437 12.22 16.17 -4.88
N PRO A 438 12.04 17.32 -5.54
CA PRO A 438 11.37 18.45 -4.92
C PRO A 438 10.00 18.06 -4.36
N VAL A 439 9.55 18.71 -3.27
CA VAL A 439 8.22 18.44 -2.66
C VAL A 439 7.12 19.01 -3.58
N ARG A 440 6.96 18.38 -4.73
CA ARG A 440 5.96 18.70 -5.76
C ARG A 440 5.70 17.48 -6.64
N GLY A 441 4.51 17.39 -7.19
CA GLY A 441 4.05 16.26 -8.00
C GLY A 441 2.81 15.63 -7.42
N VAL A 442 2.27 14.63 -8.13
CA VAL A 442 1.06 13.91 -7.73
C VAL A 442 1.42 12.47 -7.40
N PHE A 443 1.21 12.09 -6.17
CA PHE A 443 1.51 10.76 -5.65
C PHE A 443 0.28 9.84 -5.76
N VAL A 444 0.48 8.62 -6.23
CA VAL A 444 -0.56 7.60 -6.37
C VAL A 444 -0.60 6.75 -5.08
N ALA A 445 -1.47 7.11 -4.15
CA ALA A 445 -1.64 6.36 -2.91
C ALA A 445 -2.37 5.02 -3.13
N ASN A 446 -3.35 5.01 -4.04
CA ASN A 446 -4.05 3.82 -4.53
C ASN A 446 -4.26 3.95 -6.03
N PRO A 447 -3.82 2.99 -6.87
CA PRO A 447 -4.06 3.05 -8.30
C PRO A 447 -5.53 2.77 -8.69
N GLY A 448 -6.32 2.12 -7.84
CA GLY A 448 -7.72 1.83 -8.08
C GLY A 448 -7.98 1.04 -9.36
N TYR A 449 -9.08 1.35 -10.03
CA TYR A 449 -9.50 0.68 -11.25
C TYR A 449 -8.80 1.24 -12.50
N VAL A 450 -8.91 2.55 -12.74
CA VAL A 450 -8.42 3.16 -14.00
C VAL A 450 -6.90 3.10 -14.09
N PHE A 451 -6.19 3.47 -13.04
CA PHE A 451 -4.73 3.45 -13.04
C PHE A 451 -4.18 2.03 -12.91
N GLY A 452 -4.84 1.19 -12.11
CA GLY A 452 -4.46 -0.21 -11.93
C GLY A 452 -4.56 -1.00 -13.22
N SER A 453 -5.63 -0.81 -14.01
CA SER A 453 -5.79 -1.45 -15.33
C SER A 453 -4.72 -1.01 -16.34
N ALA A 454 -4.13 0.16 -16.16
CA ALA A 454 -3.00 0.65 -16.96
C ALA A 454 -1.62 0.21 -16.43
N GLY A 455 -1.58 -0.58 -15.36
CA GLY A 455 -0.34 -1.04 -14.73
C GLY A 455 0.43 0.08 -14.01
N VAL A 456 -0.27 1.10 -13.51
CA VAL A 456 0.33 2.12 -12.62
C VAL A 456 0.46 1.52 -11.23
N PRO A 457 1.67 1.43 -10.67
CA PRO A 457 1.85 0.87 -9.34
C PRO A 457 1.45 1.89 -8.25
N ARG A 458 1.09 1.38 -7.07
CA ARG A 458 1.03 2.18 -5.86
C ARG A 458 2.38 2.81 -5.58
N GLY A 459 2.39 4.03 -5.06
CA GLY A 459 3.63 4.73 -4.73
C GLY A 459 4.28 5.42 -5.92
N ALA A 460 3.67 5.38 -7.11
CA ALA A 460 4.17 6.12 -8.25
C ALA A 460 4.00 7.64 -8.06
N VAL A 461 4.95 8.42 -8.58
CA VAL A 461 4.86 9.87 -8.68
C VAL A 461 4.56 10.25 -10.12
N VAL A 462 3.39 10.82 -10.37
CA VAL A 462 3.00 11.32 -11.69
C VAL A 462 3.69 12.66 -11.94
N VAL A 463 4.57 12.69 -12.94
CA VAL A 463 5.32 13.89 -13.33
C VAL A 463 4.74 14.58 -14.55
N ALA A 464 3.94 13.86 -15.37
CA ALA A 464 3.15 14.47 -16.43
C ALA A 464 1.89 13.64 -16.70
N TYR A 465 0.78 14.31 -17.04
CA TYR A 465 -0.48 13.69 -17.42
C TYR A 465 -0.95 14.29 -18.75
N ASN A 466 -1.18 13.44 -19.75
CA ASN A 466 -1.55 13.84 -21.11
C ASN A 466 -0.65 14.94 -21.69
N GLY A 467 0.67 14.79 -21.47
CA GLY A 467 1.70 15.73 -21.91
C GLY A 467 1.87 16.98 -21.05
N ARG A 468 1.00 17.25 -20.09
CA ARG A 468 1.09 18.40 -19.18
C ARG A 468 1.88 18.06 -17.91
N PRO A 469 2.84 18.89 -17.45
CA PRO A 469 3.55 18.67 -16.19
C PRO A 469 2.60 18.66 -14.99
N MET A 470 2.87 17.77 -14.02
CA MET A 470 2.10 17.65 -12.78
C MET A 470 2.93 18.16 -11.60
N ASN A 471 2.60 19.32 -11.08
CA ASN A 471 3.22 19.87 -9.88
C ASN A 471 2.27 19.85 -8.68
N THR A 472 0.97 19.96 -8.94
CA THR A 472 -0.08 20.10 -7.93
C THR A 472 -1.30 19.23 -8.27
N LEU A 473 -2.21 19.06 -7.31
CA LEU A 473 -3.52 18.44 -7.55
C LEU A 473 -4.39 19.27 -8.51
N ASP A 474 -4.21 20.58 -8.53
CA ASP A 474 -4.95 21.45 -9.47
C ASP A 474 -4.55 21.18 -10.92
N ASP A 475 -3.27 20.87 -11.18
CA ASP A 475 -2.81 20.51 -12.52
C ASP A 475 -3.45 19.17 -12.93
N PHE A 476 -3.56 18.23 -12.00
CA PHE A 476 -4.19 16.94 -12.22
C PHE A 476 -5.69 17.09 -12.53
N GLU A 477 -6.41 17.89 -11.75
CA GLU A 477 -7.84 18.17 -11.93
C GLU A 477 -8.10 18.83 -13.30
N LYS A 478 -7.32 19.84 -13.69
CA LYS A 478 -7.44 20.51 -15.01
C LYS A 478 -7.27 19.55 -16.19
N VAL A 479 -6.42 18.52 -16.06
CA VAL A 479 -6.29 17.51 -17.11
C VAL A 479 -7.54 16.62 -17.16
N LEU A 480 -8.08 16.24 -15.98
CA LEU A 480 -9.32 15.46 -15.93
C LEU A 480 -10.51 16.22 -16.53
N ASP A 481 -10.59 17.53 -16.33
CA ASP A 481 -11.69 18.34 -16.86
C ASP A 481 -11.75 18.32 -18.41
N ASP A 482 -10.62 18.10 -19.08
CA ASP A 482 -10.51 18.03 -20.54
C ASP A 482 -10.72 16.62 -21.11
N LEU A 483 -10.85 15.57 -20.30
CA LEU A 483 -10.92 14.18 -20.72
C LEU A 483 -12.33 13.60 -20.57
N ALA A 484 -12.90 13.15 -21.69
CA ALA A 484 -14.19 12.45 -21.72
C ALA A 484 -14.07 10.98 -21.27
N HIS A 485 -15.22 10.37 -20.91
CA HIS A 485 -15.28 8.91 -20.77
C HIS A 485 -14.92 8.23 -22.08
N GLY A 486 -14.05 7.22 -22.02
CA GLY A 486 -13.54 6.50 -23.18
C GLY A 486 -12.29 7.09 -23.83
N ASP A 487 -11.92 8.34 -23.54
CA ASP A 487 -10.69 8.93 -24.07
C ASP A 487 -9.46 8.15 -23.62
N ARG A 488 -8.41 8.17 -24.47
CA ARG A 488 -7.10 7.66 -24.14
C ARG A 488 -6.19 8.80 -23.73
N ALA A 489 -5.48 8.61 -22.64
CA ALA A 489 -4.52 9.58 -22.10
C ALA A 489 -3.22 8.88 -21.70
N THR A 490 -2.16 9.63 -21.48
CA THR A 490 -0.87 9.08 -21.08
C THR A 490 -0.44 9.63 -19.72
N LEU A 491 0.03 8.77 -18.85
CA LEU A 491 0.75 9.13 -17.63
C LEU A 491 2.25 8.91 -17.82
N ARG A 492 3.04 9.93 -17.45
CA ARG A 492 4.47 9.80 -17.24
C ARG A 492 4.74 9.80 -15.75
N LEU A 493 5.35 8.75 -15.25
CA LEU A 493 5.50 8.52 -13.83
C LEU A 493 6.91 8.03 -13.45
N LEU A 494 7.30 8.25 -12.21
CA LEU A 494 8.47 7.67 -11.56
C LEU A 494 8.01 6.64 -10.55
N THR A 495 8.81 5.58 -10.37
CA THR A 495 8.59 4.59 -9.29
C THR A 495 9.78 4.61 -8.33
N ILE A 496 9.58 4.09 -7.13
CA ILE A 496 10.64 4.07 -6.12
C ILE A 496 11.79 3.14 -6.51
N GLU A 497 11.51 2.13 -7.33
CA GLU A 497 12.51 1.19 -7.87
C GLU A 497 13.39 1.85 -8.95
N ASP A 498 12.81 2.83 -9.69
CA ASP A 498 13.54 3.60 -10.69
C ASP A 498 13.09 5.06 -10.71
N VAL A 499 13.78 5.87 -9.91
CA VAL A 499 13.53 7.31 -9.77
C VAL A 499 14.17 8.14 -10.90
N ARG A 500 14.95 7.51 -11.81
CA ARG A 500 15.69 8.20 -12.87
C ARG A 500 15.04 8.07 -14.23
N THR A 501 14.39 6.93 -14.49
CA THR A 501 13.81 6.63 -15.80
C THR A 501 12.29 6.74 -15.75
N PRO A 502 11.70 7.85 -16.24
CA PRO A 502 10.26 7.98 -16.27
C PRO A 502 9.61 6.92 -17.14
N GLN A 503 8.63 6.23 -16.59
CA GLN A 503 7.80 5.26 -17.30
C GLN A 503 6.58 5.95 -17.91
N VAL A 504 6.10 5.43 -19.05
CA VAL A 504 4.86 5.89 -19.67
C VAL A 504 3.81 4.79 -19.58
N ARG A 505 2.60 5.16 -19.17
CA ARG A 505 1.42 4.28 -19.15
C ARG A 505 0.30 4.92 -19.96
N ALA A 506 -0.37 4.12 -20.78
CA ALA A 506 -1.57 4.54 -21.49
C ALA A 506 -2.79 4.19 -20.64
N LEU A 507 -3.64 5.19 -20.40
CA LEU A 507 -4.90 5.03 -19.68
C LEU A 507 -6.07 5.07 -20.65
N ARG A 508 -7.16 4.40 -20.29
CA ARG A 508 -8.50 4.67 -20.78
C ARG A 508 -9.31 5.33 -19.66
N ILE A 509 -9.88 6.48 -19.94
CA ILE A 509 -10.65 7.23 -18.96
C ILE A 509 -11.99 6.56 -18.72
N ASP A 510 -12.27 6.18 -17.49
CA ASP A 510 -13.57 5.69 -17.05
C ASP A 510 -14.21 6.69 -16.08
N ARG A 511 -15.46 7.09 -16.39
CA ARG A 511 -16.28 7.97 -15.56
C ARG A 511 -17.63 7.35 -15.21
N GLN A 512 -17.78 6.05 -15.51
CA GLN A 512 -19.05 5.35 -15.34
C GLN A 512 -19.20 4.74 -13.95
N TRP A 513 -18.13 4.09 -13.46
CA TRP A 513 -18.23 3.21 -12.29
C TRP A 513 -17.99 3.90 -10.96
N PHE A 514 -17.14 4.91 -10.95
CA PHE A 514 -16.68 5.55 -9.71
C PHE A 514 -16.91 7.05 -9.76
N PRO A 515 -17.23 7.68 -8.59
CA PRO A 515 -17.29 9.13 -8.50
C PRO A 515 -15.92 9.74 -8.75
N ALA A 516 -15.90 10.96 -9.28
CA ALA A 516 -14.73 11.81 -9.33
C ALA A 516 -14.91 12.94 -8.32
N ARG A 517 -14.08 13.01 -7.27
CA ARG A 517 -14.24 14.00 -6.21
C ARG A 517 -12.91 14.40 -5.60
N ARG A 518 -12.88 15.62 -5.06
CA ARG A 518 -11.76 16.12 -4.28
C ARG A 518 -12.19 16.33 -2.84
N CYS A 519 -11.43 15.76 -1.93
CA CYS A 519 -11.70 15.81 -0.49
C CYS A 519 -10.57 16.54 0.22
N LYS A 520 -10.94 17.44 1.15
CA LYS A 520 -10.00 18.20 1.96
C LYS A 520 -10.24 17.96 3.44
N ARG A 521 -9.15 17.81 4.19
CA ARG A 521 -9.22 17.58 5.62
C ARG A 521 -9.73 18.81 6.37
N ASP A 522 -10.70 18.60 7.24
CA ASP A 522 -11.15 19.56 8.24
C ASP A 522 -10.69 19.09 9.62
N ASP A 523 -9.58 19.64 10.10
CA ASP A 523 -8.99 19.26 11.39
C ASP A 523 -9.86 19.69 12.59
N ALA A 524 -10.76 20.66 12.43
CA ALA A 524 -11.68 21.08 13.50
C ALA A 524 -12.76 20.03 13.74
N GLN A 525 -13.23 19.38 12.68
CA GLN A 525 -14.26 18.34 12.74
C GLN A 525 -13.69 16.92 12.71
N GLY A 526 -12.42 16.75 12.32
CA GLY A 526 -11.80 15.44 12.09
C GLY A 526 -12.39 14.70 10.88
N LEU A 527 -12.96 15.43 9.92
CA LEU A 527 -13.65 14.91 8.75
C LEU A 527 -12.91 15.27 7.46
N TRP A 528 -13.36 14.67 6.36
CA TRP A 528 -12.86 14.92 5.02
C TRP A 528 -14.03 15.28 4.09
N PRO A 529 -14.56 16.51 4.17
CA PRO A 529 -15.60 16.94 3.24
C PRO A 529 -15.10 16.89 1.80
N CYS A 530 -15.97 16.41 0.90
CA CYS A 530 -15.65 16.23 -0.51
C CYS A 530 -16.54 17.12 -1.38
N ARG A 531 -15.98 17.60 -2.49
CA ARG A 531 -16.71 18.18 -3.62
C ARG A 531 -16.59 17.27 -4.83
N GLU A 532 -17.64 17.15 -5.60
CA GLU A 532 -17.59 16.47 -6.90
C GLU A 532 -16.73 17.27 -7.88
N LEU A 533 -15.98 16.55 -8.73
CA LEU A 533 -15.28 17.14 -9.86
C LEU A 533 -16.26 17.32 -11.05
N ALA A 534 -15.84 18.13 -12.02
CA ALA A 534 -16.62 18.28 -13.26
C ALA A 534 -16.81 16.94 -13.98
N ALA A 535 -17.96 16.74 -14.57
CA ALA A 535 -18.30 15.51 -15.31
C ALA A 535 -17.36 15.25 -16.50
N GLY A 536 -16.60 16.25 -16.92
CA GLY A 536 -15.79 16.24 -18.13
C GLY A 536 -16.62 16.45 -19.40
N PRO A 537 -15.98 16.44 -20.56
CA PRO A 537 -16.64 16.59 -21.85
C PRO A 537 -17.59 15.44 -22.15
N THR A 538 -18.56 15.68 -23.01
CA THR A 538 -19.44 14.61 -23.53
C THR A 538 -18.59 13.55 -24.24
N PRO A 539 -18.82 12.26 -23.96
CA PRO A 539 -18.12 11.18 -24.65
C PRO A 539 -18.31 11.27 -26.16
N ARG A 540 -17.24 11.01 -26.90
CA ARG A 540 -17.33 10.94 -28.37
C ARG A 540 -18.15 9.70 -28.75
N THR A 541 -19.06 9.87 -29.67
CA THR A 541 -19.73 8.72 -30.29
C THR A 541 -18.67 7.89 -31.02
N PRO A 542 -18.58 6.56 -30.78
CA PRO A 542 -17.67 5.72 -31.53
C PRO A 542 -17.91 5.81 -33.02
N GLU A 543 -16.87 6.08 -33.81
CA GLU A 543 -17.00 6.10 -35.28
C GLU A 543 -16.77 4.70 -35.84
N PRO A 544 -17.55 4.29 -36.87
CA PRO A 544 -17.35 3.03 -37.55
C PRO A 544 -15.94 2.93 -38.16
N ALA A 545 -15.26 1.83 -37.93
CA ALA A 545 -13.96 1.54 -38.50
C ALA A 545 -13.98 0.18 -39.20
N SER A 546 -13.15 -0.01 -40.21
CA SER A 546 -13.06 -1.27 -40.96
C SER A 546 -11.66 -1.84 -40.97
N THR A 547 -11.56 -3.17 -40.96
CA THR A 547 -10.29 -3.88 -41.03
C THR A 547 -10.45 -5.14 -41.89
N THR A 548 -9.33 -5.84 -42.12
CA THR A 548 -9.29 -7.12 -42.82
C THR A 548 -8.58 -8.15 -41.97
N PHE A 549 -8.92 -9.41 -42.10
CA PHE A 549 -8.26 -10.50 -41.41
C PHE A 549 -7.01 -10.91 -42.17
N ALA A 550 -5.92 -11.10 -41.44
CA ALA A 550 -4.67 -11.61 -42.03
C ALA A 550 -4.83 -13.07 -42.45
N ASN A 551 -4.27 -13.41 -43.60
CA ASN A 551 -4.16 -14.79 -44.04
C ASN A 551 -2.78 -15.32 -43.57
N ILE A 552 -2.79 -16.36 -42.73
CA ILE A 552 -1.56 -16.97 -42.18
C ILE A 552 -1.13 -18.24 -42.92
N GLY A 553 -1.88 -18.64 -43.98
CA GLY A 553 -1.60 -19.82 -44.76
C GLY A 553 -2.02 -21.17 -44.13
N GLU A 554 -2.79 -21.11 -43.03
CA GLU A 554 -3.40 -22.28 -42.39
C GLU A 554 -4.91 -22.29 -42.65
N PRO A 555 -5.42 -23.24 -43.48
CA PRO A 555 -6.74 -23.17 -44.05
C PRO A 555 -7.91 -23.11 -43.02
N ARG A 556 -7.73 -23.70 -41.82
CA ARG A 556 -8.74 -23.71 -40.78
C ARG A 556 -8.75 -22.38 -40.03
N ALA A 557 -7.54 -21.89 -39.67
CA ALA A 557 -7.40 -20.58 -39.06
C ALA A 557 -7.89 -19.46 -39.98
N ASP A 558 -7.48 -19.45 -41.23
CA ASP A 558 -7.93 -18.46 -42.25
C ASP A 558 -9.42 -18.50 -42.49
N ARG A 559 -10.04 -19.68 -42.40
CA ARG A 559 -11.48 -19.84 -42.49
C ARG A 559 -12.20 -19.32 -41.26
N LEU A 560 -11.66 -19.53 -40.06
CA LEU A 560 -12.31 -19.18 -38.79
C LEU A 560 -11.98 -17.75 -38.33
N ALA A 561 -10.91 -17.13 -38.82
CA ALA A 561 -10.52 -15.78 -38.44
C ALA A 561 -11.68 -14.77 -38.46
N PRO A 562 -12.54 -14.72 -39.49
CA PRO A 562 -13.70 -13.80 -39.50
C PRO A 562 -14.81 -14.12 -38.50
N SER A 563 -14.71 -15.25 -37.81
CA SER A 563 -15.67 -15.68 -36.78
C SER A 563 -15.12 -15.62 -35.37
N LEU A 564 -13.87 -15.19 -35.21
CA LEU A 564 -13.19 -15.07 -33.89
C LEU A 564 -12.89 -13.61 -33.55
N VAL A 565 -13.03 -13.28 -32.29
CA VAL A 565 -12.81 -11.93 -31.78
C VAL A 565 -12.19 -12.02 -30.38
N MET A 566 -11.24 -11.13 -30.07
CA MET A 566 -10.72 -11.04 -28.70
C MET A 566 -11.73 -10.31 -27.81
N VAL A 567 -12.17 -10.96 -26.77
CA VAL A 567 -13.02 -10.36 -25.73
C VAL A 567 -12.14 -9.97 -24.56
N ASN A 568 -12.17 -8.69 -24.18
CA ASN A 568 -11.56 -8.14 -22.98
C ASN A 568 -12.66 -7.75 -22.02
N PHE A 569 -12.52 -8.14 -20.76
CA PHE A 569 -13.49 -7.86 -19.71
C PHE A 569 -12.77 -7.33 -18.48
N ASP A 570 -13.17 -6.13 -18.04
CA ASP A 570 -12.60 -5.47 -16.85
C ASP A 570 -13.68 -5.29 -15.79
N MET A 571 -13.37 -5.77 -14.57
CA MET A 571 -14.28 -5.66 -13.43
C MET A 571 -13.93 -4.44 -12.57
N PRO A 572 -14.87 -3.50 -12.40
CA PRO A 572 -14.65 -2.32 -11.55
C PRO A 572 -14.64 -2.67 -10.05
N TYR A 573 -15.42 -3.67 -9.62
CA TYR A 573 -15.60 -4.04 -8.23
C TYR A 573 -15.13 -5.48 -7.95
N SER A 574 -14.61 -5.73 -6.76
CA SER A 574 -14.34 -7.09 -6.31
C SER A 574 -15.65 -7.83 -6.03
N VAL A 575 -15.77 -9.06 -6.51
CA VAL A 575 -16.93 -9.95 -6.33
C VAL A 575 -16.45 -11.23 -5.66
N SER A 576 -17.24 -11.75 -4.72
CA SER A 576 -16.90 -12.97 -3.98
C SER A 576 -16.60 -14.14 -4.93
N GLY A 577 -15.51 -14.84 -4.71
CA GLY A 577 -15.06 -15.98 -5.52
C GLY A 577 -14.35 -15.60 -6.83
N ILE A 578 -14.14 -14.30 -7.09
CA ILE A 578 -13.43 -13.80 -8.28
C ILE A 578 -12.31 -12.88 -7.82
N THR A 579 -11.08 -13.27 -8.12
CA THR A 579 -9.87 -12.60 -7.59
C THR A 579 -9.25 -11.61 -8.57
N GLU A 580 -9.37 -11.89 -9.86
CA GLU A 580 -8.80 -11.05 -10.92
C GLU A 580 -9.77 -9.92 -11.31
N ARG A 581 -9.23 -8.84 -11.82
CA ARG A 581 -10.02 -7.69 -12.29
C ARG A 581 -10.05 -7.54 -13.80
N SER A 582 -9.11 -8.14 -14.51
CA SER A 582 -9.00 -8.05 -15.97
C SER A 582 -8.89 -9.44 -16.56
N TYR A 583 -9.75 -9.71 -17.52
CA TYR A 583 -9.84 -10.99 -18.20
C TYR A 583 -9.78 -10.80 -19.71
N ARG A 584 -9.34 -11.80 -20.41
CA ARG A 584 -9.34 -11.85 -21.87
C ARG A 584 -9.50 -13.28 -22.36
N GLY A 585 -10.18 -13.44 -23.46
CA GLY A 585 -10.38 -14.73 -24.09
C GLY A 585 -10.89 -14.63 -25.53
N THR A 586 -10.85 -15.73 -26.27
CA THR A 586 -11.33 -15.79 -27.63
C THR A 586 -12.85 -15.96 -27.64
N GLY A 587 -13.57 -14.97 -28.14
CA GLY A 587 -14.99 -15.06 -28.43
C GLY A 587 -15.27 -15.62 -29.83
N VAL A 588 -16.40 -16.31 -29.96
CA VAL A 588 -16.89 -16.91 -31.20
C VAL A 588 -18.15 -16.20 -31.63
N ILE A 589 -18.18 -15.58 -32.81
CA ILE A 589 -19.34 -14.90 -33.38
C ILE A 589 -20.37 -15.96 -33.76
N VAL A 590 -21.53 -15.92 -33.13
CA VAL A 590 -22.65 -16.85 -33.40
C VAL A 590 -23.78 -16.21 -34.25
N ASP A 591 -23.85 -14.87 -34.18
CA ASP A 591 -24.78 -14.09 -35.00
C ASP A 591 -24.10 -12.77 -35.37
N ALA A 592 -23.71 -12.64 -36.63
CA ALA A 592 -22.99 -11.44 -37.10
C ALA A 592 -23.94 -10.25 -37.33
N GLU A 593 -25.21 -10.48 -37.61
CA GLU A 593 -26.20 -9.43 -37.83
C GLU A 593 -26.60 -8.76 -36.51
N ARG A 594 -26.75 -9.57 -35.46
CA ARG A 594 -27.07 -9.10 -34.12
C ARG A 594 -25.83 -8.78 -33.28
N GLY A 595 -24.64 -9.09 -33.78
CA GLY A 595 -23.37 -8.89 -33.06
C GLY A 595 -23.20 -9.77 -31.83
N LEU A 596 -23.74 -11.02 -31.85
CA LEU A 596 -23.64 -11.93 -30.69
C LEU A 596 -22.40 -12.78 -30.75
N VAL A 597 -21.72 -12.85 -29.62
CA VAL A 597 -20.45 -13.57 -29.42
C VAL A 597 -20.56 -14.44 -28.19
N VAL A 598 -20.23 -15.72 -28.35
CA VAL A 598 -20.09 -16.66 -27.24
C VAL A 598 -18.65 -16.67 -26.78
N VAL A 599 -18.46 -16.67 -25.47
CA VAL A 599 -17.14 -16.74 -24.81
C VAL A 599 -17.27 -17.60 -23.56
N ASP A 600 -16.17 -18.09 -23.02
CA ASP A 600 -16.22 -18.80 -21.75
C ASP A 600 -16.53 -17.86 -20.56
N ARG A 601 -17.11 -18.42 -19.53
CA ARG A 601 -17.45 -17.69 -18.31
C ARG A 601 -16.21 -17.33 -17.47
N ASN A 602 -15.08 -17.99 -17.70
CA ASN A 602 -13.81 -17.62 -17.08
C ASN A 602 -13.32 -16.26 -17.60
N THR A 603 -13.64 -15.94 -18.87
CA THR A 603 -13.37 -14.61 -19.47
C THR A 603 -14.41 -13.57 -19.06
N VAL A 604 -15.71 -13.95 -18.97
CA VAL A 604 -16.79 -13.04 -18.54
C VAL A 604 -17.51 -13.66 -17.33
N PRO A 605 -16.92 -13.53 -16.13
CA PRO A 605 -17.41 -14.27 -14.96
C PRO A 605 -18.72 -13.76 -14.37
N VAL A 606 -19.02 -12.49 -14.57
CA VAL A 606 -20.21 -11.79 -14.05
C VAL A 606 -20.75 -10.78 -15.08
N PRO A 607 -22.01 -10.35 -14.95
CA PRO A 607 -22.57 -9.35 -15.87
C PRO A 607 -22.11 -7.91 -15.59
N LEU A 608 -21.42 -7.66 -14.47
CA LEU A 608 -20.99 -6.32 -14.05
C LEU A 608 -19.53 -6.08 -14.45
N GLY A 609 -19.32 -5.38 -15.55
CA GLY A 609 -17.98 -5.01 -16.02
C GLY A 609 -17.99 -4.38 -17.40
N ASP A 610 -16.80 -3.90 -17.80
CA ASP A 610 -16.56 -3.32 -19.10
C ASP A 610 -16.17 -4.41 -20.10
N VAL A 611 -16.99 -4.58 -21.14
CA VAL A 611 -16.70 -5.51 -22.25
C VAL A 611 -16.18 -4.73 -23.44
N ARG A 612 -15.09 -5.21 -24.01
CA ARG A 612 -14.53 -4.68 -25.26
C ARG A 612 -14.18 -5.84 -26.18
N LEU A 613 -14.52 -5.67 -27.45
CA LEU A 613 -14.24 -6.67 -28.47
C LEU A 613 -13.24 -6.12 -29.46
N THR A 614 -12.15 -6.87 -29.71
CA THR A 614 -11.11 -6.46 -30.65
C THR A 614 -11.12 -7.39 -31.87
N PHE A 615 -11.40 -6.81 -33.03
CA PHE A 615 -11.45 -7.51 -34.33
C PHE A 615 -10.12 -7.41 -35.04
N ALA A 616 -9.62 -8.54 -35.54
CA ALA A 616 -8.36 -8.67 -36.29
C ALA A 616 -7.16 -7.96 -35.62
N GLY A 617 -7.18 -7.83 -34.29
CA GLY A 617 -6.12 -7.16 -33.52
C GLY A 617 -6.00 -5.65 -33.73
N THR A 618 -6.99 -5.00 -34.37
CA THR A 618 -6.88 -3.59 -34.80
C THR A 618 -8.07 -2.73 -34.39
N ILE A 619 -9.32 -3.22 -34.49
CA ILE A 619 -10.53 -2.45 -34.16
C ILE A 619 -11.08 -2.92 -32.82
N GLU A 620 -11.08 -2.04 -31.83
CA GLU A 620 -11.71 -2.26 -30.54
C GLU A 620 -13.06 -1.52 -30.48
N VAL A 621 -14.12 -2.24 -30.18
CA VAL A 621 -15.45 -1.69 -29.99
C VAL A 621 -15.99 -2.02 -28.59
N PRO A 622 -16.86 -1.18 -28.02
CA PRO A 622 -17.53 -1.50 -26.77
C PRO A 622 -18.53 -2.64 -26.96
N GLY A 623 -18.69 -3.45 -25.94
CA GLY A 623 -19.67 -4.51 -25.89
C GLY A 623 -20.48 -4.46 -24.60
N ARG A 624 -21.42 -5.38 -24.48
CA ARG A 624 -22.20 -5.58 -23.26
C ARG A 624 -22.41 -7.07 -23.00
N VAL A 625 -22.58 -7.43 -21.75
CA VAL A 625 -22.92 -8.79 -21.36
C VAL A 625 -24.40 -9.00 -21.57
N GLU A 626 -24.77 -9.96 -22.41
CA GLU A 626 -26.16 -10.35 -22.66
C GLU A 626 -26.60 -11.48 -21.73
N TYR A 627 -25.74 -12.43 -21.50
CA TYR A 627 -26.05 -13.62 -20.71
C TYR A 627 -24.81 -14.25 -20.10
N VAL A 628 -24.94 -14.70 -18.87
CA VAL A 628 -23.94 -15.55 -18.20
C VAL A 628 -24.64 -16.83 -17.76
N HIS A 629 -24.20 -17.97 -18.28
CA HIS A 629 -24.83 -19.24 -17.99
C HIS A 629 -24.69 -19.64 -16.52
N PRO A 630 -25.76 -20.02 -15.79
CA PRO A 630 -25.70 -20.27 -14.35
C PRO A 630 -24.91 -21.52 -13.97
N LEU A 631 -24.81 -22.53 -14.85
CA LEU A 631 -24.22 -23.83 -14.54
C LEU A 631 -23.02 -24.21 -15.41
N HIS A 632 -22.88 -23.64 -16.60
CA HIS A 632 -21.83 -24.04 -17.56
C HIS A 632 -20.91 -22.88 -17.86
N ASN A 633 -19.68 -23.19 -18.22
CA ASN A 633 -18.64 -22.23 -18.56
C ASN A 633 -18.90 -21.52 -19.89
N LEU A 634 -19.95 -20.72 -19.93
CA LEU A 634 -20.47 -20.06 -21.12
C LEU A 634 -21.03 -18.68 -20.78
N ALA A 635 -20.66 -17.67 -21.54
CA ALA A 635 -21.27 -16.34 -21.53
C ALA A 635 -21.55 -15.87 -22.97
N VAL A 636 -22.48 -14.95 -23.09
CA VAL A 636 -22.78 -14.28 -24.35
C VAL A 636 -22.59 -12.79 -24.16
N VAL A 637 -21.81 -12.20 -25.05
CA VAL A 637 -21.61 -10.75 -25.13
C VAL A 637 -22.11 -10.24 -26.49
N ALA A 638 -22.50 -8.98 -26.55
CA ALA A 638 -22.90 -8.35 -27.78
C ALA A 638 -22.12 -7.08 -28.06
N TYR A 639 -21.96 -6.78 -29.35
CA TYR A 639 -21.40 -5.52 -29.85
C TYR A 639 -22.36 -4.92 -30.89
N ASP A 640 -22.20 -3.64 -31.21
CA ASP A 640 -22.93 -2.99 -32.30
C ASP A 640 -22.22 -3.26 -33.63
N PRO A 641 -22.82 -4.04 -34.56
CA PRO A 641 -22.21 -4.35 -35.85
C PRO A 641 -21.91 -3.12 -36.72
N ALA A 642 -22.62 -2.01 -36.51
CA ALA A 642 -22.36 -0.77 -37.25
C ALA A 642 -20.97 -0.22 -36.98
N LEU A 643 -20.41 -0.46 -35.78
CA LEU A 643 -19.10 0.07 -35.37
C LEU A 643 -17.91 -0.60 -36.06
N ILE A 644 -18.08 -1.80 -36.61
CA ILE A 644 -17.04 -2.51 -37.36
C ILE A 644 -17.06 -2.27 -38.86
N GLY A 645 -17.96 -1.38 -39.35
CA GLY A 645 -18.04 -0.97 -40.74
C GLY A 645 -18.16 -2.14 -41.72
N THR A 646 -17.25 -2.20 -42.69
CA THR A 646 -17.22 -3.26 -43.74
C THR A 646 -16.28 -4.42 -43.37
N THR A 647 -15.87 -4.57 -42.11
CA THR A 647 -15.05 -5.69 -41.64
C THR A 647 -15.79 -7.02 -41.97
N PRO A 648 -15.15 -7.96 -42.68
CA PRO A 648 -15.84 -9.14 -43.21
C PRO A 648 -16.04 -10.22 -42.14
N VAL A 649 -16.77 -9.90 -41.07
CA VAL A 649 -17.15 -10.89 -40.03
C VAL A 649 -18.25 -11.81 -40.50
N ARG A 650 -18.29 -13.01 -39.91
CA ARG A 650 -19.36 -13.98 -40.15
C ARG A 650 -19.57 -14.88 -38.93
N ALA A 651 -20.77 -15.35 -38.76
CA ALA A 651 -21.08 -16.37 -37.76
C ALA A 651 -20.33 -17.67 -38.03
N ALA A 652 -19.81 -18.30 -37.00
CA ALA A 652 -19.20 -19.62 -37.05
C ALA A 652 -20.25 -20.67 -37.41
N ARG A 653 -19.85 -21.68 -38.16
CA ARG A 653 -20.71 -22.85 -38.44
C ARG A 653 -20.47 -23.89 -37.37
N PHE A 654 -21.52 -24.29 -36.66
CA PHE A 654 -21.47 -25.31 -35.63
C PHE A 654 -21.96 -26.65 -36.19
N SER A 655 -21.30 -27.72 -35.77
CA SER A 655 -21.74 -29.09 -36.02
C SER A 655 -22.11 -29.75 -34.70
N THR A 656 -23.32 -30.26 -34.63
CA THR A 656 -23.83 -30.97 -33.44
C THR A 656 -23.47 -32.46 -33.41
N LYS A 657 -22.66 -32.95 -34.35
CA LYS A 657 -22.15 -34.32 -34.32
C LYS A 657 -21.25 -34.51 -33.09
N PRO A 658 -21.54 -35.46 -32.20
CA PRO A 658 -20.68 -35.70 -31.03
C PRO A 658 -19.22 -35.99 -31.39
N LEU A 659 -18.27 -35.49 -30.62
CA LEU A 659 -16.87 -35.85 -30.73
C LEU A 659 -16.61 -37.22 -30.07
N THR A 660 -15.70 -37.99 -30.66
CA THR A 660 -15.36 -39.33 -30.17
C THR A 660 -13.83 -39.44 -29.95
N PRO A 661 -13.38 -40.25 -28.96
CA PRO A 661 -11.96 -40.50 -28.78
C PRO A 661 -11.30 -41.02 -30.05
N GLY A 662 -10.09 -40.53 -30.36
CA GLY A 662 -9.33 -40.84 -31.56
C GLY A 662 -9.66 -39.93 -32.78
N GLU A 663 -10.64 -39.05 -32.70
CA GLU A 663 -11.00 -38.12 -33.79
C GLU A 663 -10.00 -36.98 -33.91
N ASP A 664 -9.56 -36.64 -35.10
CA ASP A 664 -8.73 -35.48 -35.40
C ASP A 664 -9.49 -34.18 -35.25
N VAL A 665 -8.97 -33.20 -34.52
CA VAL A 665 -9.52 -31.85 -34.37
C VAL A 665 -8.43 -30.79 -34.46
N TRP A 666 -8.82 -29.56 -34.76
CA TRP A 666 -7.94 -28.39 -34.77
C TRP A 666 -8.43 -27.41 -33.69
N ALA A 667 -7.57 -27.14 -32.70
CA ALA A 667 -7.80 -26.06 -31.74
C ALA A 667 -7.38 -24.73 -32.40
N VAL A 668 -8.34 -23.86 -32.66
CA VAL A 668 -8.14 -22.57 -33.32
C VAL A 668 -8.58 -21.46 -32.37
N GLY A 669 -7.70 -20.47 -32.13
CA GLY A 669 -8.00 -19.37 -31.21
C GLY A 669 -7.05 -18.19 -31.37
N LEU A 670 -7.22 -17.21 -30.49
CA LEU A 670 -6.41 -15.99 -30.47
C LEU A 670 -5.44 -16.02 -29.27
N ARG A 671 -4.16 -15.83 -29.54
CA ARG A 671 -3.18 -15.65 -28.48
C ARG A 671 -3.31 -14.29 -27.81
N ALA A 672 -2.58 -14.11 -26.70
CA ALA A 672 -2.54 -12.86 -25.96
C ALA A 672 -2.13 -11.62 -26.79
N ASP A 673 -1.30 -11.83 -27.83
CA ASP A 673 -0.90 -10.83 -28.82
C ASP A 673 -1.94 -10.65 -29.94
N GLN A 674 -3.12 -11.29 -29.81
CA GLN A 674 -4.26 -11.27 -30.71
C GLN A 674 -4.00 -11.93 -32.07
N ARG A 675 -2.89 -12.65 -32.22
CA ARG A 675 -2.63 -13.44 -33.43
C ARG A 675 -3.42 -14.73 -33.41
N ILE A 676 -4.06 -15.03 -34.53
CA ILE A 676 -4.75 -16.30 -34.71
C ILE A 676 -3.72 -17.43 -34.81
N THR A 677 -4.07 -18.56 -34.20
CA THR A 677 -3.24 -19.77 -34.22
C THR A 677 -4.12 -21.01 -34.36
N SER A 678 -3.54 -22.08 -34.89
CA SER A 678 -4.21 -23.37 -35.04
C SER A 678 -3.25 -24.49 -34.67
N LEU A 679 -3.75 -25.44 -33.86
CA LEU A 679 -2.99 -26.65 -33.47
C LEU A 679 -3.81 -27.90 -33.80
N LYS A 680 -3.27 -28.80 -34.64
CA LYS A 680 -3.89 -30.11 -34.83
C LYS A 680 -3.66 -30.97 -33.61
N SER A 681 -4.74 -31.60 -33.11
CA SER A 681 -4.69 -32.54 -32.00
C SER A 681 -5.68 -33.69 -32.20
N VAL A 682 -5.74 -34.60 -31.26
CA VAL A 682 -6.63 -35.76 -31.26
C VAL A 682 -7.45 -35.72 -29.98
N VAL A 683 -8.74 -36.05 -30.07
CA VAL A 683 -9.61 -36.20 -28.92
C VAL A 683 -9.13 -37.38 -28.07
N ALA A 684 -8.68 -37.11 -26.85
CA ALA A 684 -8.24 -38.12 -25.89
C ALA A 684 -9.42 -38.80 -25.20
N SER A 685 -10.39 -38.00 -24.74
CA SER A 685 -11.60 -38.48 -24.08
C SER A 685 -12.71 -37.44 -24.12
N VAL A 686 -13.93 -37.93 -23.85
CA VAL A 686 -15.12 -37.09 -23.58
C VAL A 686 -15.68 -37.59 -22.24
N ASP A 687 -15.51 -36.79 -21.20
CA ASP A 687 -15.80 -37.18 -19.84
C ASP A 687 -16.65 -36.14 -19.09
N PRO A 688 -17.42 -36.52 -18.08
CA PRO A 688 -18.04 -35.54 -17.19
C PRO A 688 -17.00 -34.66 -16.52
N VAL A 689 -17.27 -33.35 -16.44
CA VAL A 689 -16.43 -32.41 -15.74
C VAL A 689 -16.44 -32.69 -14.23
N GLY A 690 -15.26 -32.75 -13.61
CA GLY A 690 -15.11 -32.97 -12.18
C GLY A 690 -13.96 -32.14 -11.61
N PHE A 691 -14.27 -30.99 -11.05
CA PHE A 691 -13.31 -30.16 -10.35
C PHE A 691 -13.42 -30.34 -8.82
N PRO A 692 -12.33 -30.20 -8.05
CA PRO A 692 -12.40 -30.22 -6.60
C PRO A 692 -13.30 -29.12 -6.06
N LEU A 693 -13.81 -29.32 -4.83
CA LEU A 693 -14.56 -28.28 -4.14
C LEU A 693 -13.59 -27.18 -3.70
N SER A 694 -13.90 -25.94 -4.08
CA SER A 694 -13.17 -24.77 -3.61
C SER A 694 -13.47 -24.51 -2.13
N ARG A 695 -12.48 -24.01 -1.40
CA ARG A 695 -12.66 -23.51 -0.01
C ARG A 695 -13.43 -22.21 0.02
N THR A 696 -13.29 -21.40 -1.02
CA THR A 696 -14.06 -20.18 -1.22
C THR A 696 -15.28 -20.47 -2.06
N LEU A 697 -16.39 -19.75 -1.82
CA LEU A 697 -17.57 -19.81 -2.66
C LEU A 697 -17.24 -19.24 -4.04
N ALA A 698 -17.08 -20.11 -5.02
CA ALA A 698 -16.80 -19.74 -6.41
C ALA A 698 -17.73 -20.52 -7.35
N PHE A 699 -17.90 -20.00 -8.57
CA PHE A 699 -18.59 -20.71 -9.63
C PHE A 699 -17.86 -22.04 -9.93
N ARG A 700 -18.61 -23.09 -10.10
CA ARG A 700 -18.14 -24.41 -10.51
C ARG A 700 -19.10 -25.05 -11.49
N ASP A 701 -18.55 -25.52 -12.60
CA ASP A 701 -19.29 -26.29 -13.58
C ASP A 701 -19.83 -27.60 -13.00
N SER A 702 -21.01 -27.96 -13.43
CA SER A 702 -21.66 -29.19 -13.06
C SER A 702 -22.52 -29.74 -14.21
N LYS A 703 -22.68 -31.05 -14.26
CA LYS A 703 -23.52 -31.73 -15.28
C LYS A 703 -23.13 -31.36 -16.71
N LEU A 704 -21.86 -31.31 -16.98
CA LEU A 704 -21.27 -30.99 -18.27
C LEU A 704 -20.28 -32.08 -18.65
N GLU A 705 -20.33 -32.55 -19.90
CA GLU A 705 -19.29 -33.34 -20.51
C GLU A 705 -18.25 -32.42 -21.17
N VAL A 706 -16.98 -32.76 -21.05
CA VAL A 706 -15.88 -31.99 -21.63
C VAL A 706 -14.98 -32.85 -22.48
N VAL A 707 -14.47 -32.27 -23.55
CA VAL A 707 -13.52 -32.88 -24.46
C VAL A 707 -12.10 -32.62 -23.98
N ARG A 708 -11.31 -33.68 -23.81
CA ARG A 708 -9.89 -33.59 -23.55
C ARG A 708 -9.10 -33.90 -24.80
N LEU A 709 -8.02 -33.18 -25.02
CA LEU A 709 -7.09 -33.41 -26.13
C LEU A 709 -5.81 -34.07 -25.64
N VAL A 710 -5.19 -34.87 -26.51
CA VAL A 710 -3.87 -35.47 -26.26
C VAL A 710 -2.81 -34.36 -26.06
N ASN A 711 -2.81 -33.36 -26.94
CA ASN A 711 -1.97 -32.18 -26.85
C ASN A 711 -2.84 -30.94 -27.06
N GLY A 712 -3.56 -30.52 -26.01
CA GLY A 712 -4.39 -29.31 -26.03
C GLY A 712 -3.53 -28.07 -25.75
N PRO A 713 -3.73 -26.96 -26.49
CA PRO A 713 -3.06 -25.72 -26.18
C PRO A 713 -3.55 -25.16 -24.83
N ALA A 714 -2.60 -24.76 -23.98
CA ALA A 714 -2.88 -24.09 -22.70
C ALA A 714 -2.76 -22.56 -22.79
N GLU A 715 -2.13 -22.06 -23.86
CA GLU A 715 -1.81 -20.64 -24.01
C GLU A 715 -2.94 -19.79 -24.60
N TYR A 716 -3.98 -20.42 -25.13
CA TYR A 716 -5.15 -19.75 -25.71
C TYR A 716 -6.38 -20.62 -25.63
N ASP A 717 -7.51 -19.98 -25.63
CA ASP A 717 -8.86 -20.52 -25.80
C ASP A 717 -9.40 -20.26 -27.23
N GLY A 718 -10.62 -20.71 -27.54
CA GLY A 718 -11.21 -20.55 -28.87
C GLY A 718 -12.17 -21.68 -29.22
N VAL A 719 -11.91 -22.42 -30.31
CA VAL A 719 -12.76 -23.50 -30.80
C VAL A 719 -12.00 -24.76 -31.15
N LEU A 720 -12.67 -25.89 -31.04
CA LEU A 720 -12.26 -27.15 -31.67
C LEU A 720 -13.05 -27.30 -33.00
N ALA A 721 -12.33 -27.32 -34.09
CA ALA A 721 -12.93 -27.45 -35.42
C ALA A 721 -12.56 -28.78 -36.07
N ASP A 722 -13.41 -29.26 -36.99
CA ASP A 722 -13.12 -30.40 -37.84
C ASP A 722 -12.26 -30.01 -39.09
N ALA A 723 -11.98 -30.98 -39.96
CA ALA A 723 -11.20 -30.75 -41.18
C ALA A 723 -11.87 -29.74 -42.13
N ARG A 724 -13.16 -29.50 -42.02
CA ARG A 724 -13.92 -28.55 -42.83
C ARG A 724 -14.01 -27.16 -42.20
N GLY A 725 -13.48 -26.97 -40.95
CA GLY A 725 -13.55 -25.76 -40.21
C GLY A 725 -14.94 -25.52 -39.56
N GLU A 726 -15.74 -26.58 -39.39
CA GLU A 726 -16.98 -26.51 -38.59
C GLU A 726 -16.61 -26.66 -37.10
N VAL A 727 -17.20 -25.79 -36.27
CA VAL A 727 -16.96 -25.79 -34.80
C VAL A 727 -17.69 -26.97 -34.15
N ARG A 728 -16.94 -27.82 -33.45
CA ARG A 728 -17.39 -29.02 -32.77
C ARG A 728 -17.50 -28.83 -31.26
N ALA A 729 -16.68 -27.94 -30.71
CA ALA A 729 -16.69 -27.55 -29.30
C ALA A 729 -16.09 -26.17 -29.13
N LEU A 730 -16.41 -25.50 -28.04
CA LEU A 730 -15.68 -24.34 -27.58
C LEU A 730 -14.44 -24.85 -26.80
N TRP A 731 -13.25 -24.36 -27.12
CA TRP A 731 -12.03 -24.61 -26.36
C TRP A 731 -11.90 -23.56 -25.27
N SER A 732 -12.35 -23.89 -24.08
CA SER A 732 -12.61 -22.95 -23.00
C SER A 732 -11.63 -23.10 -21.83
N SER A 733 -11.29 -22.00 -21.20
CA SER A 733 -10.52 -21.97 -19.97
C SER A 733 -11.41 -22.23 -18.76
N PHE A 734 -10.96 -23.09 -17.85
CA PHE A 734 -11.59 -23.40 -16.57
C PHE A 734 -10.62 -23.10 -15.44
N ALA A 735 -11.02 -22.24 -14.50
CA ALA A 735 -10.29 -21.93 -13.30
C ALA A 735 -10.90 -22.66 -12.10
N PHE A 736 -10.09 -23.34 -11.29
CA PHE A 736 -10.52 -24.05 -10.10
C PHE A 736 -9.44 -24.05 -9.02
N GLU A 737 -9.84 -24.12 -7.76
CA GLU A 737 -8.94 -24.19 -6.62
C GLU A 737 -8.56 -25.66 -6.36
N SER A 738 -7.26 -25.94 -6.31
CA SER A 738 -6.71 -27.25 -5.93
C SER A 738 -5.75 -27.06 -4.75
N GLY A 739 -6.14 -27.53 -3.57
CA GLY A 739 -5.39 -27.28 -2.34
C GLY A 739 -5.46 -25.82 -1.90
N ARG A 740 -4.41 -25.04 -2.08
CA ARG A 740 -4.32 -23.58 -1.78
C ARG A 740 -4.03 -22.73 -3.02
N GLU A 741 -3.96 -23.35 -4.18
CA GLU A 741 -3.56 -22.72 -5.42
C GLU A 741 -4.71 -22.71 -6.42
N MET A 742 -4.85 -21.59 -7.14
CA MET A 742 -5.72 -21.53 -8.31
C MET A 742 -5.01 -22.20 -9.47
N GLN A 743 -5.69 -23.14 -10.11
CA GLN A 743 -5.24 -23.85 -11.30
C GLN A 743 -6.14 -23.49 -12.47
N GLN A 744 -5.57 -23.50 -13.67
CA GLN A 744 -6.27 -23.28 -14.93
C GLN A 744 -6.05 -24.44 -15.87
N GLN A 745 -7.11 -24.89 -16.52
CA GLN A 745 -7.09 -25.95 -17.50
C GLN A 745 -8.01 -25.61 -18.67
N ASN A 746 -7.54 -25.86 -19.89
CA ASN A 746 -8.40 -25.71 -21.06
C ASN A 746 -9.05 -27.04 -21.44
N LEU A 747 -10.37 -26.99 -21.68
CA LEU A 747 -11.18 -28.17 -22.03
C LEU A 747 -12.19 -27.75 -23.11
N GLY A 748 -12.58 -28.72 -23.95
CA GLY A 748 -13.62 -28.50 -24.95
C GLY A 748 -15.03 -28.61 -24.36
N VAL A 749 -15.86 -27.59 -24.53
CA VAL A 749 -17.30 -27.63 -24.25
C VAL A 749 -18.01 -28.04 -25.53
N PRO A 750 -18.66 -29.22 -25.63
CA PRO A 750 -19.28 -29.69 -26.86
C PRO A 750 -20.34 -28.70 -27.41
N ALA A 751 -20.43 -28.61 -28.74
CA ALA A 751 -21.45 -27.79 -29.43
C ALA A 751 -22.80 -28.50 -29.52
N ALA A 752 -22.90 -29.77 -29.16
CA ALA A 752 -24.08 -30.63 -29.21
C ALA A 752 -24.93 -30.54 -27.92
#